data_3c659e9de95c56ca6646df1061aa6da5
#
_entry.id   3c659e9de95c56ca6646df1061aa6da5
#
_cell.length_a   1.000
_cell.length_b   1.000
_cell.length_c   1.000
_cell.angle_alpha   90.00
_cell.angle_beta   90.00
_cell.angle_gamma   90.00
#
_symmetry.space_group_name_H-M   'P 1'
#
loop_
_entity.id
_entity.type
_entity.pdbx_description
1 polymer ?
#
loop_
_entity_poly.entity_id
_entity_poly.type
_entity_poly.pdbx_seq_one_letter_code
_entity_poly.pdbx_strand_id
1 'polypeptide(L)'
;MHPLAVAKIVVSEIGLGSTSISAALLHDVVEDTDYTVEDIDNLFGAKIAQIVDGLTKISGGVFGDKASEQAENFRKLLLTMSDDIRVVLIKIADRLHNMRTLNAQPVEKQYKIAGETQYIYAPLAHRLGLGSIKSELENLAFKYEHPDTYAELQEKIAADSMTRMENFERFAEPIREKLTMLGYDYDLTARIKTPYSIWNKMNTKHVTFDEVYDLLAVRIVFTPNQSLSEKDQCWMSYSAITEIYRPHPGRIRDWISTPKANGYEALHVTVMGKNGDWVEVQIRTRRMHELAEQGLAAHWKYKTGVLEETELDKWLRDIKDILASDSPDAMSFLDTFKLNLFAKEVFVFTPKGEIQTLPQGATVLDLAYQLHSELGEHCIGARVNHTLKGSDYVLHAGDQVEVLTADQQQPQPEWLNVVTTAKAQSALNTFFRKQERQQERLGERRLADALRTLQLPEEQFESATQRLQNHYHLVKRGELYRQIGVDAIRLQGLKEILFPKQSLWSRFNPWSSPQKPDEAKPADSKQPKTDDKKAADKPKTKTSKHIVLTDENLKDVILEPCCKPIPGDEVIGFKDPDGKIHIHYMNCPVAERLKSSYGKSIYSVSWDTHRMTQYKEKLEMEGIDQFGLLIEMMRVVSEEFHLNIHELHISANSGVFSARLEIYVHDKAELYKLIDALKKMHNIQSVKRVFD
;
A
#
# COMPACT_ATOMS: atom_id res chain seq x y z
N MET A 1 -26.22 10.55 -17.05
CA MET A 1 -25.77 9.25 -17.61
C MET A 1 -24.90 8.45 -16.64
N HIS A 2 -24.05 9.10 -15.83
CA HIS A 2 -23.14 8.45 -14.87
C HIS A 2 -23.88 7.52 -13.87
N PRO A 3 -24.93 7.92 -13.13
CA PRO A 3 -25.57 7.04 -12.15
C PRO A 3 -26.16 5.77 -12.77
N LEU A 4 -26.69 5.87 -14.00
CA LEU A 4 -27.20 4.70 -14.72
C LEU A 4 -26.08 3.70 -15.08
N ALA A 5 -24.91 4.19 -15.47
CA ALA A 5 -23.77 3.35 -15.76
C ALA A 5 -23.24 2.67 -14.48
N VAL A 6 -23.17 3.40 -13.35
CA VAL A 6 -22.80 2.84 -12.04
C VAL A 6 -23.81 1.76 -11.62
N ALA A 7 -25.12 2.03 -11.71
CA ALA A 7 -26.14 1.04 -11.41
C ALA A 7 -26.04 -0.21 -12.30
N LYS A 8 -25.68 -0.05 -13.58
CA LYS A 8 -25.43 -1.18 -14.49
C LYS A 8 -24.24 -2.03 -14.02
N ILE A 9 -23.13 -1.42 -13.60
CA ILE A 9 -21.97 -2.15 -13.03
C ILE A 9 -22.39 -2.91 -11.77
N VAL A 10 -23.15 -2.25 -10.88
CA VAL A 10 -23.65 -2.83 -9.63
C VAL A 10 -24.47 -4.09 -9.87
N VAL A 11 -25.32 -4.12 -10.91
CA VAL A 11 -26.16 -5.28 -11.20
C VAL A 11 -25.46 -6.34 -12.03
N SER A 12 -24.73 -5.95 -13.10
CA SER A 12 -24.20 -6.91 -14.08
C SER A 12 -22.82 -7.42 -13.75
N GLU A 13 -21.97 -6.63 -13.09
CA GLU A 13 -20.58 -6.98 -12.82
C GLU A 13 -20.36 -7.37 -11.35
N ILE A 14 -21.07 -6.73 -10.40
CA ILE A 14 -20.97 -7.06 -8.98
C ILE A 14 -22.08 -8.05 -8.57
N GLY A 15 -23.27 -7.95 -9.13
CA GLY A 15 -24.38 -8.89 -8.85
C GLY A 15 -25.24 -8.51 -7.63
N LEU A 16 -25.33 -7.22 -7.27
CA LEU A 16 -26.13 -6.74 -6.15
C LEU A 16 -27.63 -6.56 -6.51
N GLY A 17 -28.48 -6.65 -5.48
CA GLY A 17 -29.94 -6.55 -5.62
C GLY A 17 -30.49 -5.14 -5.68
N SER A 18 -31.85 -5.04 -5.76
CA SER A 18 -32.60 -3.81 -6.01
C SER A 18 -32.27 -2.63 -5.09
N THR A 19 -32.11 -2.87 -3.77
CA THR A 19 -31.72 -1.82 -2.81
C THR A 19 -30.41 -1.13 -3.18
N SER A 20 -29.40 -1.91 -3.59
CA SER A 20 -28.10 -1.37 -4.01
C SER A 20 -28.19 -0.67 -5.36
N ILE A 21 -29.02 -1.15 -6.27
CA ILE A 21 -29.27 -0.52 -7.57
C ILE A 21 -29.93 0.86 -7.36
N SER A 22 -30.95 0.93 -6.50
CA SER A 22 -31.62 2.21 -6.16
C SER A 22 -30.65 3.19 -5.51
N ALA A 23 -29.82 2.72 -4.55
CA ALA A 23 -28.80 3.54 -3.93
C ALA A 23 -27.74 4.02 -4.94
N ALA A 24 -27.32 3.16 -5.90
CA ALA A 24 -26.39 3.52 -6.95
C ALA A 24 -26.97 4.58 -7.93
N LEU A 25 -28.28 4.56 -8.19
CA LEU A 25 -28.94 5.60 -8.99
C LEU A 25 -29.01 6.95 -8.26
N LEU A 26 -29.01 6.92 -6.93
CA LEU A 26 -29.19 8.10 -6.07
C LEU A 26 -27.88 8.58 -5.42
N HIS A 27 -26.73 7.95 -5.72
CA HIS A 27 -25.49 8.13 -4.96
C HIS A 27 -24.94 9.57 -4.93
N ASP A 28 -25.17 10.34 -6.00
CA ASP A 28 -24.72 11.72 -6.11
C ASP A 28 -25.86 12.75 -5.83
N VAL A 29 -27.11 12.30 -5.60
CA VAL A 29 -28.27 13.22 -5.49
C VAL A 29 -28.10 14.18 -4.32
N VAL A 30 -27.63 13.72 -3.17
CA VAL A 30 -27.42 14.57 -1.98
C VAL A 30 -26.24 15.53 -2.15
N GLU A 31 -25.25 15.18 -2.99
CA GLU A 31 -24.07 16.03 -3.24
C GLU A 31 -24.35 17.09 -4.31
N ASP A 32 -25.09 16.72 -5.36
CA ASP A 32 -25.26 17.53 -6.55
C ASP A 32 -26.58 18.31 -6.59
N THR A 33 -27.48 18.06 -5.63
CA THR A 33 -28.80 18.70 -5.59
C THR A 33 -29.19 19.18 -4.18
N ASP A 34 -30.32 19.87 -4.06
CA ASP A 34 -30.86 20.35 -2.78
C ASP A 34 -31.62 19.26 -1.98
N TYR A 35 -31.69 18.01 -2.49
CA TYR A 35 -32.32 16.91 -1.78
C TYR A 35 -31.43 16.42 -0.62
N THR A 36 -32.10 16.17 0.50
CA THR A 36 -31.44 15.69 1.73
C THR A 36 -31.54 14.17 1.86
N VAL A 37 -30.75 13.59 2.78
CA VAL A 37 -30.86 12.16 3.15
C VAL A 37 -32.25 11.85 3.70
N GLU A 38 -32.89 12.80 4.40
CA GLU A 38 -34.27 12.69 4.93
C GLU A 38 -35.30 12.61 3.82
N ASP A 39 -35.13 13.36 2.74
CA ASP A 39 -36.00 13.27 1.56
C ASP A 39 -35.88 11.90 0.90
N ILE A 40 -34.66 11.34 0.83
CA ILE A 40 -34.45 9.99 0.30
C ILE A 40 -35.07 8.93 1.22
N ASP A 41 -35.00 9.10 2.54
CA ASP A 41 -35.67 8.20 3.50
C ASP A 41 -37.17 8.19 3.28
N ASN A 42 -37.77 9.37 3.19
CA ASN A 42 -39.23 9.54 2.96
C ASN A 42 -39.70 8.94 1.64
N LEU A 43 -38.89 9.02 0.57
CA LEU A 43 -39.26 8.56 -0.78
C LEU A 43 -38.92 7.11 -1.06
N PHE A 44 -37.82 6.61 -0.54
CA PHE A 44 -37.22 5.30 -0.90
C PHE A 44 -37.01 4.38 0.29
N GLY A 45 -37.17 4.88 1.51
CA GLY A 45 -37.07 4.13 2.76
C GLY A 45 -35.67 4.12 3.38
N ALA A 46 -35.65 3.89 4.69
CA ALA A 46 -34.48 4.02 5.57
C ALA A 46 -33.21 3.27 5.10
N LYS A 47 -33.39 2.10 4.47
CA LYS A 47 -32.23 1.30 4.05
C LYS A 47 -31.50 1.90 2.85
N ILE A 48 -32.21 2.47 1.90
CA ILE A 48 -31.60 3.17 0.76
C ILE A 48 -30.97 4.47 1.23
N ALA A 49 -31.68 5.23 2.07
CA ALA A 49 -31.18 6.47 2.67
C ALA A 49 -29.87 6.25 3.45
N GLN A 50 -29.78 5.17 4.25
CA GLN A 50 -28.57 4.80 4.98
C GLN A 50 -27.37 4.54 4.05
N ILE A 51 -27.60 3.84 2.93
CA ILE A 51 -26.52 3.56 1.96
C ILE A 51 -26.08 4.86 1.27
N VAL A 52 -27.04 5.72 0.85
CA VAL A 52 -26.74 7.01 0.21
C VAL A 52 -26.01 7.94 1.18
N ASP A 53 -26.45 8.04 2.43
CA ASP A 53 -25.76 8.82 3.48
C ASP A 53 -24.30 8.34 3.65
N GLY A 54 -24.08 7.01 3.64
CA GLY A 54 -22.75 6.45 3.67
C GLY A 54 -21.89 6.85 2.47
N LEU A 55 -22.46 6.90 1.26
CA LEU A 55 -21.76 7.31 0.04
C LEU A 55 -21.40 8.80 0.06
N THR A 56 -22.33 9.67 0.52
CA THR A 56 -22.16 11.12 0.62
C THR A 56 -21.13 11.51 1.68
N LYS A 57 -21.13 10.89 2.85
CA LYS A 57 -20.16 11.15 3.94
C LYS A 57 -18.70 10.94 3.53
N ILE A 58 -18.46 10.13 2.52
CA ILE A 58 -17.13 9.86 1.98
C ILE A 58 -16.60 11.04 1.17
N SER A 59 -17.49 11.80 0.52
CA SER A 59 -17.16 12.89 -0.40
C SER A 59 -17.03 14.26 0.29
N GLY A 60 -17.66 14.45 1.46
CA GLY A 60 -17.83 15.74 2.14
C GLY A 60 -16.81 16.04 3.22
N GLY A 61 -15.51 16.11 2.95
CA GLY A 61 -14.47 16.47 3.91
C GLY A 61 -14.23 17.99 4.04
N VAL A 62 -14.68 18.61 5.13
CA VAL A 62 -14.35 20.01 5.50
C VAL A 62 -13.24 19.95 6.58
N PHE A 63 -11.95 19.92 6.23
CA PHE A 63 -10.86 20.21 7.15
C PHE A 63 -9.55 20.61 6.44
N GLY A 64 -8.76 21.45 7.11
CA GLY A 64 -7.80 22.41 6.59
C GLY A 64 -6.39 21.96 6.27
N ASP A 65 -6.03 20.68 6.15
CA ASP A 65 -4.70 20.26 5.69
C ASP A 65 -4.83 19.17 4.62
N LYS A 66 -4.34 19.44 3.41
CA LYS A 66 -4.67 18.68 2.18
C LYS A 66 -4.22 17.21 2.17
N ALA A 67 -3.20 16.85 2.93
CA ALA A 67 -2.75 15.46 3.08
C ALA A 67 -3.65 14.68 4.07
N SER A 68 -4.17 15.37 5.08
CA SER A 68 -5.12 14.86 6.06
C SER A 68 -6.50 14.56 5.45
N GLU A 69 -6.92 15.32 4.43
CA GLU A 69 -8.25 15.20 3.80
C GLU A 69 -8.47 13.83 3.12
N GLN A 70 -7.48 13.32 2.38
CA GLN A 70 -7.59 12.02 1.71
C GLN A 70 -7.54 10.85 2.71
N ALA A 71 -6.69 10.95 3.71
CA ALA A 71 -6.60 9.96 4.77
C ALA A 71 -7.89 9.90 5.60
N GLU A 72 -8.49 11.06 5.89
CA GLU A 72 -9.79 11.17 6.55
C GLU A 72 -10.94 10.62 5.70
N ASN A 73 -10.97 10.91 4.41
CA ASN A 73 -11.99 10.37 3.50
C ASN A 73 -11.89 8.84 3.40
N PHE A 74 -10.66 8.31 3.38
CA PHE A 74 -10.45 6.87 3.39
C PHE A 74 -10.83 6.23 4.73
N ARG A 75 -10.52 6.86 5.85
CA ARG A 75 -10.97 6.42 7.19
C ARG A 75 -12.49 6.38 7.28
N LYS A 76 -13.18 7.40 6.75
CA LYS A 76 -14.64 7.45 6.66
C LYS A 76 -15.19 6.32 5.78
N LEU A 77 -14.55 6.06 4.63
CA LEU A 77 -14.91 4.93 3.76
C LEU A 77 -14.90 3.62 4.53
N LEU A 78 -13.85 3.38 5.31
CA LEU A 78 -13.70 2.15 6.10
C LEU A 78 -14.69 2.07 7.26
N LEU A 79 -14.97 3.18 7.95
CA LEU A 79 -15.99 3.26 8.99
C LEU A 79 -17.37 2.90 8.43
N THR A 80 -17.72 3.49 7.28
CA THR A 80 -19.00 3.22 6.61
C THR A 80 -19.08 1.77 6.11
N MET A 81 -17.94 1.20 5.64
CA MET A 81 -17.86 -0.21 5.25
C MET A 81 -18.20 -1.15 6.40
N SER A 82 -17.82 -0.77 7.62
CA SER A 82 -18.10 -1.58 8.80
C SER A 82 -19.59 -1.63 9.15
N ASP A 83 -20.39 -0.68 8.69
CA ASP A 83 -21.83 -0.61 8.92
C ASP A 83 -22.62 -1.25 7.78
N ASP A 84 -22.22 -1.01 6.53
CA ASP A 84 -22.82 -1.65 5.36
C ASP A 84 -21.82 -1.75 4.20
N ILE A 85 -21.34 -2.95 3.92
CA ILE A 85 -20.34 -3.21 2.87
C ILE A 85 -20.81 -2.81 1.47
N ARG A 86 -22.13 -2.72 1.23
CA ARG A 86 -22.69 -2.32 -0.06
C ARG A 86 -22.28 -0.90 -0.45
N VAL A 87 -22.05 -0.03 0.53
CA VAL A 87 -21.52 1.33 0.28
C VAL A 87 -20.19 1.27 -0.47
N VAL A 88 -19.27 0.41 -0.01
CA VAL A 88 -17.96 0.24 -0.64
C VAL A 88 -18.07 -0.41 -2.02
N LEU A 89 -18.94 -1.40 -2.17
CA LEU A 89 -19.17 -2.06 -3.46
C LEU A 89 -19.72 -1.07 -4.51
N ILE A 90 -20.64 -0.19 -4.13
CA ILE A 90 -21.15 0.88 -4.99
C ILE A 90 -20.05 1.91 -5.30
N LYS A 91 -19.21 2.27 -4.31
CA LYS A 91 -18.10 3.21 -4.52
C LYS A 91 -17.01 2.64 -5.43
N ILE A 92 -16.78 1.32 -5.41
CA ILE A 92 -15.91 0.64 -6.37
C ILE A 92 -16.51 0.70 -7.78
N ALA A 93 -17.84 0.51 -7.93
CA ALA A 93 -18.54 0.63 -9.20
C ALA A 93 -18.47 2.05 -9.76
N ASP A 94 -18.65 3.07 -8.91
CA ASP A 94 -18.48 4.47 -9.24
C ASP A 94 -17.04 4.73 -9.72
N ARG A 95 -16.04 4.29 -8.97
CA ARG A 95 -14.63 4.42 -9.34
C ARG A 95 -14.32 3.74 -10.68
N LEU A 96 -14.86 2.55 -10.92
CA LEU A 96 -14.66 1.84 -12.20
C LEU A 96 -15.23 2.63 -13.37
N HIS A 97 -16.45 3.18 -13.23
CA HIS A 97 -17.04 4.03 -14.28
C HIS A 97 -16.19 5.29 -14.49
N ASN A 98 -15.74 5.95 -13.41
CA ASN A 98 -14.88 7.12 -13.49
C ASN A 98 -13.56 6.80 -14.22
N MET A 99 -12.96 5.64 -13.98
CA MET A 99 -11.76 5.19 -14.67
C MET A 99 -11.99 4.91 -16.17
N ARG A 100 -13.14 4.32 -16.52
CA ARG A 100 -13.55 4.06 -17.93
C ARG A 100 -13.75 5.35 -18.73
N THR A 101 -14.08 6.46 -18.07
CA THR A 101 -14.34 7.78 -18.69
C THR A 101 -13.28 8.83 -18.38
N LEU A 102 -12.15 8.43 -17.83
CA LEU A 102 -11.13 9.31 -17.28
C LEU A 102 -10.40 10.16 -18.34
N ASN A 103 -10.42 9.75 -19.60
CA ASN A 103 -9.87 10.49 -20.73
C ASN A 103 -10.46 11.90 -20.93
N ALA A 104 -11.66 12.15 -20.42
CA ALA A 104 -12.32 13.46 -20.49
C ALA A 104 -11.80 14.46 -19.44
N GLN A 105 -10.98 14.00 -18.48
CA GLN A 105 -10.44 14.85 -17.40
C GLN A 105 -9.07 15.42 -17.75
N PRO A 106 -8.68 16.57 -17.16
CA PRO A 106 -7.31 17.10 -17.28
C PRO A 106 -6.28 16.10 -16.76
N VAL A 107 -5.09 16.08 -17.38
CA VAL A 107 -4.01 15.12 -17.08
C VAL A 107 -3.65 15.05 -15.59
N GLU A 108 -3.64 16.19 -14.89
CA GLU A 108 -3.38 16.26 -13.45
C GLU A 108 -4.42 15.48 -12.62
N LYS A 109 -5.70 15.56 -13.02
CA LYS A 109 -6.77 14.78 -12.39
C LYS A 109 -6.66 13.30 -12.77
N GLN A 110 -6.21 12.99 -14.00
CA GLN A 110 -6.01 11.61 -14.43
C GLN A 110 -4.97 10.92 -13.53
N TYR A 111 -3.80 11.51 -13.30
CA TYR A 111 -2.77 10.96 -12.43
C TYR A 111 -3.25 10.76 -10.99
N LYS A 112 -3.97 11.76 -10.44
CA LYS A 112 -4.52 11.65 -9.09
C LYS A 112 -5.50 10.49 -8.96
N ILE A 113 -6.48 10.42 -9.88
CA ILE A 113 -7.54 9.41 -9.84
C ILE A 113 -6.95 8.01 -10.13
N ALA A 114 -5.98 7.90 -11.06
CA ALA A 114 -5.27 6.66 -11.33
C ALA A 114 -4.48 6.18 -10.12
N GLY A 115 -3.70 7.06 -9.47
CA GLY A 115 -2.96 6.75 -8.25
C GLY A 115 -3.86 6.29 -7.10
N GLU A 116 -4.96 7.02 -6.81
CA GLU A 116 -5.94 6.57 -5.81
C GLU A 116 -6.53 5.21 -6.16
N THR A 117 -6.80 4.97 -7.45
CA THR A 117 -7.35 3.70 -7.92
C THR A 117 -6.37 2.56 -7.72
N GLN A 118 -5.11 2.73 -8.10
CA GLN A 118 -4.06 1.73 -7.95
C GLN A 118 -3.78 1.39 -6.48
N TYR A 119 -3.77 2.41 -5.59
CA TYR A 119 -3.34 2.22 -4.20
C TYR A 119 -4.45 1.95 -3.21
N ILE A 120 -5.71 2.24 -3.54
CA ILE A 120 -6.84 2.11 -2.62
C ILE A 120 -7.90 1.18 -3.19
N TYR A 121 -8.45 1.49 -4.37
CA TYR A 121 -9.63 0.80 -4.87
C TYR A 121 -9.35 -0.57 -5.48
N ALA A 122 -8.23 -0.74 -6.20
CA ALA A 122 -7.87 -2.04 -6.76
C ALA A 122 -7.51 -3.07 -5.68
N PRO A 123 -6.71 -2.75 -4.63
CA PRO A 123 -6.51 -3.63 -3.49
C PRO A 123 -7.78 -3.95 -2.72
N LEU A 124 -8.66 -2.96 -2.54
CA LEU A 124 -9.94 -3.16 -1.87
C LEU A 124 -10.84 -4.10 -2.68
N ALA A 125 -10.93 -3.91 -4.01
CA ALA A 125 -11.63 -4.82 -4.91
C ALA A 125 -11.04 -6.25 -4.85
N HIS A 126 -9.72 -6.37 -4.75
CA HIS A 126 -9.05 -7.66 -4.56
C HIS A 126 -9.46 -8.33 -3.25
N ARG A 127 -9.48 -7.60 -2.14
CA ARG A 127 -9.86 -8.14 -0.82
C ARG A 127 -11.33 -8.56 -0.76
N LEU A 128 -12.18 -7.84 -1.49
CA LEU A 128 -13.60 -8.17 -1.61
C LEU A 128 -13.91 -9.26 -2.65
N GLY A 129 -12.89 -9.83 -3.29
CA GLY A 129 -13.03 -10.93 -4.26
C GLY A 129 -13.50 -10.50 -5.65
N LEU A 130 -13.56 -9.20 -5.95
CA LEU A 130 -13.99 -8.65 -7.26
C LEU A 130 -12.85 -8.76 -8.28
N GLY A 131 -12.55 -9.99 -8.74
CA GLY A 131 -11.34 -10.30 -9.51
C GLY A 131 -11.26 -9.60 -10.88
N SER A 132 -12.38 -9.53 -11.62
CA SER A 132 -12.47 -8.84 -12.92
C SER A 132 -12.34 -7.33 -12.75
N ILE A 133 -13.07 -6.73 -11.82
CA ILE A 133 -13.05 -5.29 -11.54
C ILE A 133 -11.65 -4.85 -11.08
N LYS A 134 -11.03 -5.62 -10.17
CA LYS A 134 -9.65 -5.38 -9.74
C LYS A 134 -8.68 -5.34 -10.92
N SER A 135 -8.74 -6.35 -11.81
CA SER A 135 -7.86 -6.41 -12.99
C SER A 135 -8.08 -5.26 -13.96
N GLU A 136 -9.33 -4.82 -14.14
CA GLU A 136 -9.64 -3.67 -14.99
C GLU A 136 -9.19 -2.36 -14.37
N LEU A 137 -9.41 -2.15 -13.07
CA LEU A 137 -8.96 -0.96 -12.34
C LEU A 137 -7.44 -0.79 -12.43
N GLU A 138 -6.67 -1.87 -12.18
CA GLU A 138 -5.22 -1.87 -12.30
C GLU A 138 -4.76 -1.54 -13.72
N ASN A 139 -5.39 -2.14 -14.71
CA ASN A 139 -5.02 -1.93 -16.10
C ASN A 139 -5.35 -0.53 -16.60
N LEU A 140 -6.49 0.03 -16.19
CA LEU A 140 -6.87 1.42 -16.49
C LEU A 140 -5.97 2.41 -15.74
N ALA A 141 -5.62 2.16 -14.48
CA ALA A 141 -4.68 3.00 -13.75
C ALA A 141 -3.31 3.01 -14.44
N PHE A 142 -2.79 1.86 -14.81
CA PHE A 142 -1.54 1.71 -15.56
C PHE A 142 -1.55 2.45 -16.89
N LYS A 143 -2.65 2.40 -17.63
CA LYS A 143 -2.82 3.14 -18.90
C LYS A 143 -2.62 4.65 -18.74
N TYR A 144 -3.08 5.23 -17.62
CA TYR A 144 -2.97 6.67 -17.37
C TYR A 144 -1.67 7.07 -16.67
N GLU A 145 -1.09 6.16 -15.88
CA GLU A 145 0.19 6.40 -15.22
C GLU A 145 1.40 6.20 -16.16
N HIS A 146 1.31 5.21 -17.06
CA HIS A 146 2.38 4.80 -17.99
C HIS A 146 1.85 4.64 -19.42
N PRO A 147 1.38 5.70 -20.08
CA PRO A 147 0.70 5.62 -21.36
C PRO A 147 1.56 4.99 -22.48
N ASP A 148 2.84 5.35 -22.54
CA ASP A 148 3.75 4.87 -23.59
C ASP A 148 4.05 3.37 -23.42
N THR A 149 4.40 2.96 -22.19
CA THR A 149 4.64 1.55 -21.87
C THR A 149 3.38 0.69 -22.05
N TYR A 150 2.22 1.25 -21.70
CA TYR A 150 0.94 0.58 -21.95
C TYR A 150 0.70 0.34 -23.44
N ALA A 151 0.92 1.37 -24.28
CA ALA A 151 0.74 1.27 -25.73
C ALA A 151 1.70 0.25 -26.35
N GLU A 152 2.98 0.28 -25.97
CA GLU A 152 3.99 -0.68 -26.43
C GLU A 152 3.60 -2.13 -26.09
N LEU A 153 3.21 -2.39 -24.83
CA LEU A 153 2.80 -3.71 -24.39
C LEU A 153 1.51 -4.17 -25.10
N GLN A 154 0.57 -3.25 -25.32
CA GLN A 154 -0.67 -3.57 -26.04
C GLN A 154 -0.39 -3.95 -27.50
N GLU A 155 0.53 -3.24 -28.17
CA GLU A 155 0.96 -3.58 -29.54
C GLU A 155 1.64 -4.93 -29.59
N LYS A 156 2.58 -5.23 -28.70
CA LYS A 156 3.24 -6.55 -28.60
C LYS A 156 2.25 -7.68 -28.34
N ILE A 157 1.25 -7.47 -27.48
CA ILE A 157 0.19 -8.45 -27.23
C ILE A 157 -0.66 -8.67 -28.47
N ALA A 158 -1.00 -7.61 -29.19
CA ALA A 158 -1.83 -7.69 -30.40
C ALA A 158 -1.09 -8.36 -31.58
N ALA A 159 0.18 -8.05 -31.77
CA ALA A 159 1.00 -8.62 -32.85
C ALA A 159 1.08 -10.15 -32.81
N ASP A 160 1.11 -10.73 -31.61
CA ASP A 160 1.23 -12.19 -31.44
C ASP A 160 -0.11 -12.89 -31.14
N SER A 161 -1.21 -12.17 -31.21
CA SER A 161 -2.54 -12.67 -30.80
C SER A 161 -3.05 -13.85 -31.64
N MET A 162 -2.81 -13.84 -32.95
CA MET A 162 -3.26 -14.90 -33.84
C MET A 162 -2.48 -16.21 -33.60
N THR A 163 -1.17 -16.14 -33.53
CA THR A 163 -0.31 -17.30 -33.24
C THR A 163 -0.65 -17.92 -31.89
N ARG A 164 -0.94 -17.07 -30.89
CA ARG A 164 -1.36 -17.53 -29.53
C ARG A 164 -2.72 -18.20 -29.55
N MET A 165 -3.67 -17.69 -30.32
CA MET A 165 -4.99 -18.31 -30.42
C MET A 165 -4.91 -19.67 -31.14
N GLU A 166 -4.11 -19.81 -32.17
CA GLU A 166 -3.86 -21.10 -32.83
C GLU A 166 -3.18 -22.11 -31.90
N ASN A 167 -2.20 -21.63 -31.09
CA ASN A 167 -1.55 -22.47 -30.10
C ASN A 167 -2.52 -22.87 -28.97
N PHE A 168 -3.43 -21.96 -28.55
CA PHE A 168 -4.48 -22.28 -27.61
C PHE A 168 -5.42 -23.37 -28.14
N GLU A 169 -5.91 -23.25 -29.37
CA GLU A 169 -6.82 -24.24 -29.93
C GLU A 169 -6.16 -25.63 -30.03
N ARG A 170 -4.90 -25.70 -30.51
CA ARG A 170 -4.13 -26.95 -30.53
C ARG A 170 -3.89 -27.55 -29.16
N PHE A 171 -3.71 -26.72 -28.15
CA PHE A 171 -3.56 -27.13 -26.76
C PHE A 171 -4.91 -27.57 -26.15
N ALA A 172 -5.98 -26.87 -26.46
CA ALA A 172 -7.30 -27.07 -25.86
C ALA A 172 -8.01 -28.31 -26.38
N GLU A 173 -7.81 -28.69 -27.65
CA GLU A 173 -8.55 -29.77 -28.31
C GLU A 173 -8.48 -31.13 -27.58
N PRO A 174 -7.30 -31.66 -27.21
CA PRO A 174 -7.23 -32.92 -26.46
C PRO A 174 -7.89 -32.80 -25.03
N ILE A 175 -7.89 -31.61 -24.44
CA ILE A 175 -8.56 -31.38 -23.16
C ILE A 175 -10.07 -31.43 -23.35
N ARG A 176 -10.62 -30.82 -24.42
CA ARG A 176 -12.05 -30.86 -24.74
C ARG A 176 -12.53 -32.32 -24.90
N GLU A 177 -11.79 -33.14 -25.63
CA GLU A 177 -12.11 -34.55 -25.80
C GLU A 177 -12.21 -35.28 -24.46
N LYS A 178 -11.23 -35.07 -23.58
CA LYS A 178 -11.22 -35.69 -22.25
C LYS A 178 -12.35 -35.20 -21.35
N LEU A 179 -12.62 -33.90 -21.31
CA LEU A 179 -13.72 -33.34 -20.50
C LEU A 179 -15.09 -33.80 -21.02
N THR A 180 -15.25 -33.95 -22.33
CA THR A 180 -16.44 -34.52 -22.95
C THR A 180 -16.63 -35.98 -22.56
N MET A 181 -15.56 -36.77 -22.55
CA MET A 181 -15.59 -38.18 -22.09
C MET A 181 -15.98 -38.30 -20.61
N LEU A 182 -15.61 -37.31 -19.78
CA LEU A 182 -16.02 -37.23 -18.36
C LEU A 182 -17.49 -36.82 -18.19
N GLY A 183 -18.15 -36.40 -19.28
CA GLY A 183 -19.55 -36.00 -19.26
C GLY A 183 -19.80 -34.64 -18.61
N TYR A 184 -18.80 -33.77 -18.59
CA TYR A 184 -18.95 -32.42 -18.04
C TYR A 184 -19.62 -31.48 -19.04
N ASP A 185 -20.50 -30.60 -18.51
CA ASP A 185 -20.90 -29.36 -19.17
C ASP A 185 -19.88 -28.30 -18.77
N TYR A 186 -19.06 -27.82 -19.72
CA TYR A 186 -17.90 -26.98 -19.44
C TYR A 186 -17.73 -25.85 -20.46
N ASP A 187 -17.12 -24.76 -19.98
CA ASP A 187 -16.55 -23.69 -20.77
C ASP A 187 -15.01 -23.75 -20.68
N LEU A 188 -14.35 -23.81 -21.81
CA LEU A 188 -12.90 -23.79 -21.91
C LEU A 188 -12.48 -22.53 -22.66
N THR A 189 -11.79 -21.61 -21.98
CA THR A 189 -11.47 -20.28 -22.49
C THR A 189 -10.00 -19.95 -22.32
N ALA A 190 -9.47 -19.17 -23.28
CA ALA A 190 -8.17 -18.54 -23.17
C ALA A 190 -8.27 -17.30 -22.27
N ARG A 191 -7.31 -17.14 -21.38
CA ARG A 191 -7.16 -15.89 -20.60
C ARG A 191 -5.82 -15.26 -20.94
N ILE A 192 -5.86 -14.17 -21.66
CA ILE A 192 -4.68 -13.33 -21.92
C ILE A 192 -4.48 -12.39 -20.73
N LYS A 193 -3.25 -12.26 -20.24
CA LYS A 193 -2.92 -11.33 -19.17
C LYS A 193 -3.00 -9.89 -19.64
N THR A 194 -3.46 -9.00 -18.75
CA THR A 194 -3.52 -7.56 -19.02
C THR A 194 -2.11 -6.96 -19.13
N PRO A 195 -1.91 -5.87 -19.90
CA PRO A 195 -0.66 -5.13 -19.96
C PRO A 195 -0.06 -4.83 -18.60
N TYR A 196 -0.86 -4.38 -17.62
CA TYR A 196 -0.41 -4.19 -16.23
C TYR A 196 0.17 -5.47 -15.60
N SER A 197 -0.53 -6.60 -15.74
CA SER A 197 -0.08 -7.87 -15.14
C SER A 197 1.24 -8.35 -15.74
N ILE A 198 1.48 -8.08 -17.03
CA ILE A 198 2.73 -8.39 -17.73
C ILE A 198 3.83 -7.46 -17.23
N TRP A 199 3.60 -6.16 -17.25
CA TRP A 199 4.53 -5.13 -16.78
C TRP A 199 4.97 -5.37 -15.33
N ASN A 200 4.02 -5.66 -14.43
CA ASN A 200 4.31 -5.97 -13.04
C ASN A 200 5.20 -7.21 -12.89
N LYS A 201 4.99 -8.25 -13.74
CA LYS A 201 5.89 -9.41 -13.76
C LYS A 201 7.27 -9.09 -14.28
N MET A 202 7.36 -8.31 -15.36
CA MET A 202 8.64 -7.87 -15.91
C MET A 202 9.45 -7.12 -14.84
N ASN A 203 8.81 -6.21 -14.11
CA ASN A 203 9.47 -5.43 -13.06
C ASN A 203 9.82 -6.26 -11.82
N THR A 204 8.90 -7.10 -11.32
CA THR A 204 9.13 -7.86 -10.08
C THR A 204 10.06 -9.05 -10.25
N LYS A 205 10.14 -9.63 -11.46
CA LYS A 205 11.03 -10.75 -11.78
C LYS A 205 12.24 -10.33 -12.59
N HIS A 206 12.31 -9.06 -12.98
CA HIS A 206 13.37 -8.51 -13.84
C HIS A 206 13.58 -9.31 -15.13
N VAL A 207 12.49 -9.61 -15.83
CA VAL A 207 12.45 -10.37 -17.08
C VAL A 207 11.93 -9.50 -18.21
N THR A 208 12.32 -9.82 -19.44
CA THR A 208 11.82 -9.18 -20.66
C THR A 208 10.40 -9.69 -21.01
N PHE A 209 9.72 -9.01 -21.93
CA PHE A 209 8.40 -9.44 -22.40
C PHE A 209 8.40 -10.88 -22.93
N ASP A 210 9.43 -11.26 -23.69
CA ASP A 210 9.56 -12.59 -24.32
C ASP A 210 9.85 -13.69 -23.29
N GLU A 211 10.40 -13.34 -22.14
CA GLU A 211 10.65 -14.26 -21.03
C GLU A 211 9.42 -14.48 -20.11
N VAL A 212 8.32 -13.77 -20.36
CA VAL A 212 7.07 -13.98 -19.64
C VAL A 212 6.29 -15.14 -20.27
N TYR A 213 6.62 -16.37 -19.91
CA TYR A 213 6.06 -17.60 -20.53
C TYR A 213 4.60 -17.90 -20.21
N ASP A 214 3.96 -17.23 -19.24
CA ASP A 214 2.56 -17.46 -18.84
C ASP A 214 1.65 -16.32 -19.30
N LEU A 215 1.90 -15.79 -20.50
CA LEU A 215 1.06 -14.77 -21.11
C LEU A 215 -0.35 -15.28 -21.39
N LEU A 216 -0.45 -16.57 -21.72
CA LEU A 216 -1.70 -17.29 -21.95
C LEU A 216 -1.95 -18.27 -20.81
N ALA A 217 -3.11 -18.17 -20.18
CA ALA A 217 -3.63 -19.19 -19.28
C ALA A 217 -4.90 -19.81 -19.86
N VAL A 218 -5.12 -21.07 -19.59
CA VAL A 218 -6.32 -21.80 -19.96
C VAL A 218 -7.23 -21.90 -18.76
N ARG A 219 -8.49 -21.52 -18.94
CA ARG A 219 -9.50 -21.61 -17.88
C ARG A 219 -10.54 -22.65 -18.24
N ILE A 220 -10.77 -23.58 -17.34
CA ILE A 220 -11.81 -24.59 -17.42
C ILE A 220 -12.83 -24.28 -16.33
N VAL A 221 -14.06 -24.00 -16.74
CA VAL A 221 -15.21 -23.78 -15.84
C VAL A 221 -16.24 -24.85 -16.18
N PHE A 222 -16.59 -25.69 -15.22
CA PHE A 222 -17.55 -26.76 -15.48
C PHE A 222 -18.69 -26.78 -14.45
N THR A 223 -19.83 -27.32 -14.87
CA THR A 223 -20.98 -27.60 -14.00
C THR A 223 -20.76 -28.94 -13.31
N PRO A 224 -20.65 -28.98 -11.95
CA PRO A 224 -20.43 -30.23 -11.25
C PRO A 224 -21.66 -31.10 -11.31
N ASN A 225 -21.48 -32.42 -11.45
CA ASN A 225 -22.57 -33.39 -11.28
C ASN A 225 -22.82 -33.63 -9.77
N GLN A 226 -23.99 -34.16 -9.46
CA GLN A 226 -24.42 -34.35 -8.05
C GLN A 226 -23.81 -35.59 -7.36
N SER A 227 -23.07 -36.43 -8.11
CA SER A 227 -22.59 -37.72 -7.59
C SER A 227 -21.29 -37.63 -6.80
N LEU A 228 -20.49 -36.56 -7.01
CA LEU A 228 -19.19 -36.38 -6.40
C LEU A 228 -19.05 -34.95 -5.88
N SER A 229 -18.15 -34.75 -4.92
CA SER A 229 -17.85 -33.39 -4.44
C SER A 229 -17.23 -32.53 -5.53
N GLU A 230 -17.43 -31.20 -5.47
CA GLU A 230 -16.78 -30.26 -6.39
C GLU A 230 -15.26 -30.45 -6.40
N LYS A 231 -14.66 -30.70 -5.24
CA LYS A 231 -13.24 -30.95 -5.06
C LYS A 231 -12.80 -32.19 -5.83
N ASP A 232 -13.50 -33.31 -5.69
CA ASP A 232 -13.16 -34.56 -6.38
C ASP A 232 -13.19 -34.37 -7.89
N GLN A 233 -14.20 -33.67 -8.42
CA GLN A 233 -14.35 -33.40 -9.85
C GLN A 233 -13.26 -32.49 -10.39
N CYS A 234 -12.79 -31.51 -9.62
CA CYS A 234 -11.63 -30.69 -9.99
C CYS A 234 -10.34 -31.54 -10.07
N TRP A 235 -10.15 -32.45 -9.10
CA TRP A 235 -9.01 -33.37 -9.12
C TRP A 235 -9.08 -34.41 -10.24
N MET A 236 -10.29 -34.87 -10.63
CA MET A 236 -10.49 -35.71 -11.80
C MET A 236 -10.13 -34.95 -13.08
N SER A 237 -10.52 -33.69 -13.19
CA SER A 237 -10.12 -32.84 -14.33
C SER A 237 -8.60 -32.65 -14.38
N TYR A 238 -7.95 -32.45 -13.24
CA TYR A 238 -6.49 -32.41 -13.14
C TYR A 238 -5.85 -33.71 -13.64
N SER A 239 -6.35 -34.87 -13.19
CA SER A 239 -5.86 -36.18 -13.63
C SER A 239 -5.97 -36.33 -15.16
N ALA A 240 -7.12 -35.96 -15.72
CA ALA A 240 -7.36 -36.01 -17.15
C ALA A 240 -6.39 -35.13 -17.96
N ILE A 241 -6.07 -33.94 -17.48
CA ILE A 241 -5.11 -33.02 -18.12
C ILE A 241 -3.68 -33.56 -18.02
N THR A 242 -3.31 -34.12 -16.89
CA THR A 242 -1.94 -34.63 -16.66
C THR A 242 -1.66 -35.96 -17.35
N GLU A 243 -2.68 -36.67 -17.80
CA GLU A 243 -2.54 -37.79 -18.74
C GLU A 243 -2.09 -37.31 -20.13
N ILE A 244 -2.51 -36.10 -20.55
CA ILE A 244 -2.19 -35.51 -21.86
C ILE A 244 -0.88 -34.74 -21.83
N TYR A 245 -0.70 -33.90 -20.80
CA TYR A 245 0.39 -32.96 -20.64
C TYR A 245 1.17 -33.17 -19.34
N ARG A 246 2.49 -33.12 -19.39
CA ARG A 246 3.31 -33.33 -18.19
C ARG A 246 3.25 -32.10 -17.29
N PRO A 247 2.87 -32.26 -16.00
CA PRO A 247 2.84 -31.13 -15.06
C PRO A 247 4.25 -30.71 -14.66
N HIS A 248 4.39 -29.40 -14.38
CA HIS A 248 5.60 -28.86 -13.79
C HIS A 248 5.69 -29.26 -12.30
N PRO A 249 6.76 -29.93 -11.85
CA PRO A 249 6.97 -30.24 -10.44
C PRO A 249 6.95 -28.96 -9.59
N GLY A 250 6.18 -28.94 -8.50
CA GLY A 250 6.12 -27.82 -7.57
C GLY A 250 5.29 -26.60 -8.02
N ARG A 251 4.59 -26.67 -9.18
CA ARG A 251 3.69 -25.60 -9.64
C ARG A 251 2.22 -26.01 -9.66
N ILE A 252 1.81 -26.84 -8.70
CA ILE A 252 0.41 -27.10 -8.41
C ILE A 252 0.01 -26.17 -7.25
N ARG A 253 -1.15 -25.51 -7.36
CA ARG A 253 -1.72 -24.67 -6.31
C ARG A 253 -3.14 -25.08 -6.06
N ASP A 254 -3.36 -25.67 -4.91
CA ASP A 254 -4.68 -26.15 -4.44
C ASP A 254 -5.34 -25.06 -3.58
N TRP A 255 -6.07 -24.17 -4.24
CA TRP A 255 -6.92 -23.18 -3.59
C TRP A 255 -8.35 -23.70 -3.35
N ILE A 256 -8.60 -25.01 -3.56
CA ILE A 256 -9.88 -25.64 -3.22
C ILE A 256 -9.83 -26.19 -1.80
N SER A 257 -8.74 -26.91 -1.47
CA SER A 257 -8.54 -27.43 -0.11
C SER A 257 -8.24 -26.32 0.90
N THR A 258 -7.59 -25.25 0.45
CA THR A 258 -7.26 -24.10 1.28
C THR A 258 -7.59 -22.82 0.49
N PRO A 259 -8.86 -22.36 0.50
CA PRO A 259 -9.26 -21.13 -0.18
C PRO A 259 -8.45 -19.93 0.28
N LYS A 260 -8.28 -18.95 -0.61
CA LYS A 260 -7.67 -17.69 -0.22
C LYS A 260 -8.58 -16.89 0.69
N ALA A 261 -8.03 -15.98 1.48
CA ALA A 261 -8.79 -15.13 2.41
C ALA A 261 -9.91 -14.29 1.75
N ASN A 262 -9.81 -14.03 0.44
CA ASN A 262 -10.86 -13.37 -0.34
C ASN A 262 -11.91 -14.36 -0.90
N GLY A 263 -11.93 -15.62 -0.45
CA GLY A 263 -12.85 -16.64 -0.91
C GLY A 263 -12.54 -17.25 -2.28
N TYR A 264 -11.38 -16.95 -2.87
CA TYR A 264 -10.99 -17.51 -4.16
C TYR A 264 -10.71 -19.01 -4.08
N GLU A 265 -11.41 -19.80 -4.88
CA GLU A 265 -11.27 -21.25 -5.02
C GLU A 265 -10.92 -21.62 -6.45
N ALA A 266 -9.87 -22.39 -6.67
CA ALA A 266 -9.52 -22.99 -7.96
C ALA A 266 -8.35 -23.97 -7.79
N LEU A 267 -8.22 -24.92 -8.68
CA LEU A 267 -7.02 -25.75 -8.80
C LEU A 267 -6.18 -25.23 -9.99
N HIS A 268 -4.95 -24.78 -9.72
CA HIS A 268 -4.03 -24.35 -10.77
C HIS A 268 -2.95 -25.38 -11.00
N VAL A 269 -2.71 -25.70 -12.25
CA VAL A 269 -1.61 -26.55 -12.67
C VAL A 269 -0.86 -25.88 -13.82
N THR A 270 0.47 -25.96 -13.80
CA THR A 270 1.29 -25.57 -14.96
C THR A 270 1.74 -26.82 -15.67
N VAL A 271 1.46 -26.93 -16.95
CA VAL A 271 1.79 -28.12 -17.75
C VAL A 271 2.61 -27.73 -18.99
N MET A 272 3.41 -28.69 -19.51
CA MET A 272 4.19 -28.50 -20.72
C MET A 272 3.33 -28.76 -21.97
N GLY A 273 3.12 -27.72 -22.78
CA GLY A 273 2.46 -27.84 -24.08
C GLY A 273 3.33 -28.57 -25.11
N LYS A 274 2.73 -29.00 -26.24
CA LYS A 274 3.44 -29.73 -27.30
C LYS A 274 4.58 -28.92 -27.94
N ASN A 275 4.52 -27.60 -27.88
CA ASN A 275 5.55 -26.69 -28.42
C ASN A 275 6.71 -26.41 -27.43
N GLY A 276 6.72 -27.03 -26.26
CA GLY A 276 7.73 -26.76 -25.20
C GLY A 276 7.40 -25.56 -24.32
N ASP A 277 6.24 -24.95 -24.47
CA ASP A 277 5.80 -23.80 -23.66
C ASP A 277 5.09 -24.26 -22.38
N TRP A 278 5.33 -23.53 -21.29
CA TRP A 278 4.59 -23.75 -20.04
C TRP A 278 3.23 -23.03 -20.09
N VAL A 279 2.14 -23.79 -19.93
CA VAL A 279 0.77 -23.29 -19.93
C VAL A 279 0.17 -23.47 -18.53
N GLU A 280 -0.36 -22.40 -17.95
CA GLU A 280 -1.13 -22.46 -16.72
C GLU A 280 -2.58 -22.83 -17.03
N VAL A 281 -3.07 -23.90 -16.41
CA VAL A 281 -4.47 -24.33 -16.48
C VAL A 281 -5.15 -24.09 -15.15
N GLN A 282 -6.26 -23.35 -15.16
CA GLN A 282 -7.10 -23.02 -14.02
C GLN A 282 -8.39 -23.82 -14.08
N ILE A 283 -8.60 -24.71 -13.12
CA ILE A 283 -9.76 -25.60 -13.04
C ILE A 283 -10.66 -25.15 -11.91
N ARG A 284 -11.95 -24.91 -12.20
CA ARG A 284 -12.93 -24.50 -11.22
C ARG A 284 -14.37 -24.81 -11.66
N THR A 285 -15.29 -24.93 -10.71
CA THR A 285 -16.71 -25.05 -10.98
C THR A 285 -17.35 -23.70 -11.31
N ARG A 286 -18.60 -23.69 -11.81
CA ARG A 286 -19.34 -22.43 -12.05
C ARG A 286 -19.51 -21.61 -10.77
N ARG A 287 -19.81 -22.25 -9.64
CA ARG A 287 -19.89 -21.59 -8.33
C ARG A 287 -18.55 -20.90 -7.97
N MET A 288 -17.45 -21.65 -8.05
CA MET A 288 -16.11 -21.10 -7.79
C MET A 288 -15.75 -19.96 -8.75
N HIS A 289 -16.24 -20.05 -10.00
CA HIS A 289 -16.04 -19.00 -10.98
C HIS A 289 -16.81 -17.72 -10.61
N GLU A 290 -18.09 -17.83 -10.24
CA GLU A 290 -18.88 -16.69 -9.80
C GLU A 290 -18.27 -16.04 -8.54
N LEU A 291 -17.82 -16.84 -7.58
CA LEU A 291 -17.11 -16.33 -6.40
C LEU A 291 -15.81 -15.57 -6.75
N ALA A 292 -15.05 -16.07 -7.73
CA ALA A 292 -13.81 -15.44 -8.16
C ALA A 292 -14.01 -14.12 -8.96
N GLU A 293 -15.15 -13.96 -9.63
CA GLU A 293 -15.45 -12.77 -10.44
C GLU A 293 -16.30 -11.73 -9.68
N GLN A 294 -17.31 -12.17 -8.91
CA GLN A 294 -18.28 -11.32 -8.19
C GLN A 294 -18.01 -11.23 -6.68
N GLY A 295 -17.08 -12.02 -6.16
CA GLY A 295 -16.65 -11.97 -4.76
C GLY A 295 -17.81 -12.18 -3.78
N LEU A 296 -17.92 -11.25 -2.83
CA LEU A 296 -18.91 -11.29 -1.75
C LEU A 296 -20.37 -11.34 -2.21
N ALA A 297 -20.70 -10.65 -3.29
CA ALA A 297 -22.08 -10.66 -3.77
C ALA A 297 -22.52 -12.07 -4.18
N ALA A 298 -21.62 -12.84 -4.81
CA ALA A 298 -21.86 -14.25 -5.10
C ALA A 298 -21.94 -15.10 -3.80
N HIS A 299 -21.10 -14.82 -2.81
CA HIS A 299 -21.13 -15.51 -1.52
C HIS A 299 -22.48 -15.36 -0.82
N TRP A 300 -23.09 -14.16 -0.84
CA TRP A 300 -24.45 -13.97 -0.28
C TRP A 300 -25.52 -14.76 -1.00
N LYS A 301 -25.38 -14.96 -2.32
CA LYS A 301 -26.31 -15.77 -3.12
C LYS A 301 -26.29 -17.26 -2.73
N TYR A 302 -25.12 -17.78 -2.31
CA TYR A 302 -24.94 -19.19 -1.97
C TYR A 302 -25.00 -19.50 -0.46
N LYS A 303 -25.11 -18.46 0.41
CA LYS A 303 -25.16 -18.65 1.87
C LYS A 303 -26.50 -19.24 2.29
N THR A 304 -26.55 -20.57 2.44
CA THR A 304 -27.71 -21.32 3.00
C THR A 304 -27.53 -21.47 4.50
N GLY A 305 -28.08 -20.56 5.29
CA GLY A 305 -28.55 -20.77 6.67
C GLY A 305 -27.55 -21.08 7.78
N VAL A 306 -26.29 -21.37 7.54
CA VAL A 306 -25.29 -21.67 8.58
C VAL A 306 -24.44 -20.43 8.86
N LEU A 307 -24.43 -20.00 10.13
CA LEU A 307 -23.64 -18.87 10.66
C LEU A 307 -22.16 -19.27 10.88
N GLU A 308 -21.48 -19.76 9.85
CA GLU A 308 -20.03 -19.85 9.93
C GLU A 308 -19.42 -18.49 9.59
N GLU A 309 -18.60 -18.01 10.51
CA GLU A 309 -17.87 -16.75 10.38
C GLU A 309 -16.84 -16.89 9.27
N THR A 310 -16.95 -16.05 8.24
CA THR A 310 -16.00 -16.04 7.11
C THR A 310 -14.73 -15.29 7.46
N GLU A 311 -13.62 -15.57 6.77
CA GLU A 311 -12.37 -14.81 6.88
C GLU A 311 -12.59 -13.30 6.62
N LEU A 312 -13.59 -12.96 5.81
CA LEU A 312 -13.97 -11.59 5.58
C LEU A 312 -14.67 -10.97 6.79
N ASP A 313 -15.55 -11.70 7.49
CA ASP A 313 -16.21 -11.19 8.70
C ASP A 313 -15.16 -10.92 9.79
N LYS A 314 -14.12 -11.76 9.87
CA LYS A 314 -12.96 -11.53 10.73
C LYS A 314 -12.19 -10.26 10.33
N TRP A 315 -11.90 -10.10 9.04
CA TRP A 315 -11.20 -8.93 8.52
C TRP A 315 -11.99 -7.63 8.73
N LEU A 316 -13.31 -7.63 8.54
CA LEU A 316 -14.17 -6.48 8.83
C LEU A 316 -14.14 -6.10 10.32
N ARG A 317 -14.02 -7.08 11.20
CA ARG A 317 -13.89 -6.89 12.63
C ARG A 317 -12.52 -6.30 12.97
N ASP A 318 -11.45 -6.87 12.41
CA ASP A 318 -10.10 -6.34 12.59
C ASP A 318 -10.00 -4.86 12.16
N ILE A 319 -10.68 -4.49 11.05
CA ILE A 319 -10.79 -3.08 10.62
C ILE A 319 -11.52 -2.24 11.66
N LYS A 320 -12.63 -2.72 12.23
CA LYS A 320 -13.35 -2.01 13.31
C LYS A 320 -12.44 -1.76 14.50
N ASP A 321 -11.67 -2.76 14.90
CA ASP A 321 -10.75 -2.65 16.03
C ASP A 321 -9.62 -1.64 15.75
N ILE A 322 -9.08 -1.63 14.52
CA ILE A 322 -8.09 -0.64 14.08
C ILE A 322 -8.69 0.78 14.06
N LEU A 323 -9.93 0.92 13.60
CA LEU A 323 -10.65 2.20 13.54
C LEU A 323 -11.04 2.73 14.94
N ALA A 324 -11.32 1.82 15.87
CA ALA A 324 -11.63 2.14 17.26
C ALA A 324 -10.37 2.54 18.06
N SER A 325 -9.17 2.19 17.58
CA SER A 325 -7.92 2.64 18.18
C SER A 325 -7.72 4.13 17.92
N ASP A 326 -7.50 4.93 18.98
CA ASP A 326 -7.18 6.37 18.93
C ASP A 326 -5.83 6.61 18.24
N SER A 327 -5.75 6.43 16.93
CA SER A 327 -4.57 6.79 16.16
C SER A 327 -4.57 8.30 15.93
N PRO A 328 -3.58 9.05 16.43
CA PRO A 328 -3.58 10.51 16.35
C PRO A 328 -3.29 11.05 14.94
N ASP A 329 -2.82 10.20 14.03
CA ASP A 329 -2.42 10.60 12.68
C ASP A 329 -3.10 9.72 11.62
N ALA A 330 -3.89 10.37 10.76
CA ALA A 330 -4.58 9.73 9.65
C ALA A 330 -3.62 9.07 8.62
N MET A 331 -2.38 9.56 8.51
CA MET A 331 -1.35 8.98 7.64
C MET A 331 -0.80 7.65 8.18
N SER A 332 -0.49 7.60 9.49
CA SER A 332 -0.07 6.38 10.19
C SER A 332 -1.15 5.29 10.09
N PHE A 333 -2.42 5.68 10.19
CA PHE A 333 -3.56 4.79 9.98
C PHE A 333 -3.57 4.21 8.55
N LEU A 334 -3.38 5.05 7.52
CA LEU A 334 -3.33 4.62 6.12
C LEU A 334 -2.20 3.62 5.86
N ASP A 335 -1.01 3.88 6.40
CA ASP A 335 0.13 2.99 6.21
C ASP A 335 -0.11 1.64 6.90
N THR A 336 -0.65 1.64 8.10
CA THR A 336 -1.03 0.42 8.84
C THR A 336 -2.11 -0.38 8.09
N PHE A 337 -3.11 0.30 7.53
CA PHE A 337 -4.17 -0.34 6.76
C PHE A 337 -3.66 -0.92 5.43
N LYS A 338 -2.78 -0.19 4.74
CA LYS A 338 -2.15 -0.67 3.49
C LYS A 338 -1.36 -1.95 3.71
N LEU A 339 -0.60 -2.04 4.79
CA LEU A 339 0.12 -3.27 5.15
C LEU A 339 -0.84 -4.48 5.23
N ASN A 340 -2.04 -4.29 5.76
CA ASN A 340 -3.05 -5.35 5.80
C ASN A 340 -3.69 -5.69 4.44
N LEU A 341 -3.82 -4.70 3.55
CA LEU A 341 -4.42 -4.92 2.23
C LEU A 341 -3.48 -5.65 1.26
N PHE A 342 -2.18 -5.35 1.32
CA PHE A 342 -1.20 -5.79 0.32
C PHE A 342 -0.43 -7.05 0.72
N ALA A 343 -0.52 -7.50 1.97
CA ALA A 343 0.26 -8.62 2.45
C ALA A 343 -0.12 -9.92 1.73
N LYS A 344 0.87 -10.58 1.15
CA LYS A 344 0.76 -12.00 0.80
C LYS A 344 0.55 -12.77 2.10
N GLU A 345 -0.26 -13.81 2.06
CA GLU A 345 -0.62 -14.57 3.25
C GLU A 345 0.27 -15.80 3.42
N VAL A 346 0.59 -16.10 4.67
CA VAL A 346 1.19 -17.37 5.09
C VAL A 346 0.22 -18.10 6.02
N PHE A 347 0.10 -19.39 5.83
CA PHE A 347 -0.74 -20.27 6.67
C PHE A 347 0.16 -21.01 7.64
N VAL A 348 -0.10 -20.85 8.93
CA VAL A 348 0.61 -21.57 10.00
C VAL A 348 -0.39 -22.39 10.82
N PHE A 349 0.09 -23.40 11.50
CA PHE A 349 -0.75 -24.31 12.27
C PHE A 349 -0.51 -24.12 13.77
N THR A 350 -1.60 -24.10 14.55
CA THR A 350 -1.48 -24.25 15.99
C THR A 350 -1.18 -25.72 16.34
N PRO A 351 -0.71 -26.04 17.56
CA PRO A 351 -0.51 -27.42 17.98
C PRO A 351 -1.78 -28.28 17.92
N LYS A 352 -2.97 -27.64 17.94
CA LYS A 352 -4.27 -28.33 17.79
C LYS A 352 -4.65 -28.60 16.34
N GLY A 353 -3.82 -28.16 15.36
CA GLY A 353 -4.09 -28.29 13.94
C GLY A 353 -4.97 -27.19 13.35
N GLU A 354 -5.30 -26.14 14.11
CA GLU A 354 -6.05 -24.99 13.60
C GLU A 354 -5.16 -24.15 12.68
N ILE A 355 -5.69 -23.75 11.54
CA ILE A 355 -4.98 -22.90 10.57
C ILE A 355 -5.14 -21.44 10.99
N GLN A 356 -4.01 -20.75 11.06
CA GLN A 356 -3.96 -19.29 11.26
C GLN A 356 -3.38 -18.62 10.01
N THR A 357 -4.08 -17.61 9.52
CA THR A 357 -3.67 -16.84 8.34
C THR A 357 -3.02 -15.54 8.79
N LEU A 358 -1.78 -15.30 8.35
CA LEU A 358 -0.99 -14.13 8.68
C LEU A 358 -0.41 -13.50 7.41
N PRO A 359 -0.08 -12.21 7.41
CA PRO A 359 0.65 -11.62 6.30
C PRO A 359 2.06 -12.20 6.18
N GLN A 360 2.59 -12.29 4.97
CA GLN A 360 3.96 -12.70 4.72
C GLN A 360 4.93 -11.74 5.42
N GLY A 361 5.90 -12.29 6.14
CA GLY A 361 6.82 -11.52 6.98
C GLY A 361 6.35 -11.39 8.42
N ALA A 362 5.16 -11.88 8.76
CA ALA A 362 4.68 -11.92 10.14
C ALA A 362 5.59 -12.75 11.03
N THR A 363 5.74 -12.32 12.26
CA THR A 363 6.62 -12.94 13.26
C THR A 363 5.81 -13.81 14.24
N VAL A 364 6.52 -14.54 15.09
CA VAL A 364 5.92 -15.26 16.22
C VAL A 364 5.12 -14.30 17.12
N LEU A 365 5.60 -13.09 17.31
CA LEU A 365 4.92 -12.08 18.11
C LEU A 365 3.60 -11.64 17.47
N ASP A 366 3.57 -11.49 16.13
CA ASP A 366 2.34 -11.21 15.38
C ASP A 366 1.30 -12.31 15.59
N LEU A 367 1.72 -13.59 15.51
CA LEU A 367 0.83 -14.73 15.77
C LEU A 367 0.31 -14.71 17.21
N ALA A 368 1.15 -14.41 18.19
CA ALA A 368 0.74 -14.33 19.58
C ALA A 368 -0.40 -13.32 19.79
N TYR A 369 -0.25 -12.11 19.23
CA TYR A 369 -1.30 -11.08 19.24
C TYR A 369 -2.53 -11.46 18.39
N GLN A 370 -2.32 -12.21 17.31
CA GLN A 370 -3.44 -12.70 16.48
C GLN A 370 -4.32 -13.68 17.27
N LEU A 371 -3.73 -14.56 18.04
CA LEU A 371 -4.44 -15.52 18.88
C LEU A 371 -5.16 -14.83 20.05
N HIS A 372 -4.43 -14.06 20.85
CA HIS A 372 -4.99 -13.29 21.96
C HIS A 372 -4.03 -12.18 22.40
N SER A 373 -4.56 -11.01 22.79
CA SER A 373 -3.74 -9.86 23.21
C SER A 373 -2.87 -10.21 24.42
N GLU A 374 -3.40 -10.96 25.39
CA GLU A 374 -2.67 -11.38 26.58
C GLU A 374 -1.50 -12.32 26.26
N LEU A 375 -1.69 -13.25 25.28
CA LEU A 375 -0.58 -14.08 24.78
C LEU A 375 0.51 -13.23 24.13
N GLY A 376 0.11 -12.21 23.40
CA GLY A 376 1.05 -11.24 22.80
C GLY A 376 1.83 -10.46 23.84
N GLU A 377 1.16 -9.92 24.87
CA GLU A 377 1.78 -9.13 25.93
C GLU A 377 2.82 -9.94 26.74
N HIS A 378 2.57 -11.24 26.94
CA HIS A 378 3.41 -12.13 27.71
C HIS A 378 4.31 -13.04 26.87
N CYS A 379 4.41 -12.82 25.55
CA CYS A 379 5.17 -13.68 24.63
C CYS A 379 6.68 -13.58 24.89
N ILE A 380 7.31 -14.75 25.06
CA ILE A 380 8.76 -14.88 25.18
C ILE A 380 9.39 -15.53 23.95
N GLY A 381 8.58 -16.14 23.06
CA GLY A 381 8.98 -16.85 21.86
C GLY A 381 7.99 -17.94 21.49
N ALA A 382 8.43 -18.88 20.68
CA ALA A 382 7.61 -20.03 20.28
C ALA A 382 8.44 -21.28 20.05
N ARG A 383 7.75 -22.42 20.09
CA ARG A 383 8.27 -23.68 19.53
C ARG A 383 7.74 -23.84 18.11
N VAL A 384 8.60 -23.61 17.11
CA VAL A 384 8.26 -23.72 15.69
C VAL A 384 8.81 -25.05 15.17
N ASN A 385 7.96 -25.92 14.65
CA ASN A 385 8.33 -27.26 14.16
C ASN A 385 9.21 -28.00 15.18
N HIS A 386 8.81 -27.98 16.45
CA HIS A 386 9.51 -28.56 17.61
C HIS A 386 10.86 -27.88 17.98
N THR A 387 11.22 -26.77 17.33
CA THR A 387 12.45 -26.00 17.64
C THR A 387 12.10 -24.69 18.34
N LEU A 388 12.84 -24.33 19.38
CA LEU A 388 12.65 -23.03 20.05
C LEU A 388 13.14 -21.89 19.15
N LYS A 389 12.30 -20.85 19.03
CA LYS A 389 12.55 -19.62 18.25
C LYS A 389 12.18 -18.40 19.09
N GLY A 390 12.86 -17.28 18.83
CA GLY A 390 12.53 -15.98 19.44
C GLY A 390 11.19 -15.43 18.97
N SER A 391 10.72 -14.39 19.64
CA SER A 391 9.48 -13.67 19.27
C SER A 391 9.58 -12.95 17.92
N ASP A 392 10.80 -12.66 17.47
CA ASP A 392 11.15 -12.00 16.21
C ASP A 392 11.27 -12.97 15.00
N TYR A 393 11.14 -14.28 15.23
CA TYR A 393 11.24 -15.26 14.16
C TYR A 393 10.13 -15.07 13.12
N VAL A 394 10.52 -14.89 11.85
CA VAL A 394 9.60 -14.74 10.71
C VAL A 394 9.00 -16.11 10.37
N LEU A 395 7.67 -16.16 10.33
CA LEU A 395 6.90 -17.38 10.09
C LEU A 395 6.86 -17.73 8.60
N HIS A 396 6.89 -19.03 8.31
CA HIS A 396 6.81 -19.58 6.96
C HIS A 396 5.57 -20.45 6.79
N ALA A 397 5.11 -20.57 5.54
CA ALA A 397 3.94 -21.39 5.24
C ALA A 397 4.16 -22.86 5.63
N GLY A 398 3.23 -23.39 6.40
CA GLY A 398 3.29 -24.77 6.91
C GLY A 398 3.92 -24.93 8.29
N ASP A 399 4.43 -23.85 8.90
CA ASP A 399 4.99 -23.91 10.25
C ASP A 399 3.91 -24.31 11.28
N GLN A 400 4.23 -25.25 12.15
CA GLN A 400 3.47 -25.54 13.35
C GLN A 400 4.05 -24.74 14.52
N VAL A 401 3.25 -23.88 15.13
CA VAL A 401 3.72 -22.88 16.08
C VAL A 401 2.99 -22.97 17.41
N GLU A 402 3.74 -23.21 18.47
CA GLU A 402 3.28 -23.18 19.86
C GLU A 402 3.88 -21.93 20.53
N VAL A 403 3.04 -20.93 20.82
CA VAL A 403 3.47 -19.69 21.48
C VAL A 403 3.81 -19.98 22.94
N LEU A 404 4.94 -19.48 23.41
CA LEU A 404 5.42 -19.59 24.78
C LEU A 404 5.31 -18.25 25.48
N THR A 405 4.76 -18.26 26.70
CA THR A 405 4.53 -17.07 27.49
C THR A 405 5.16 -17.16 28.88
N ALA A 406 5.42 -16.00 29.50
CA ALA A 406 5.85 -15.90 30.88
C ALA A 406 5.13 -14.73 31.56
N ASP A 407 4.59 -14.94 32.75
CA ASP A 407 3.78 -13.95 33.50
C ASP A 407 4.53 -12.65 33.79
N GLN A 408 5.85 -12.71 33.90
CA GLN A 408 6.70 -11.53 34.19
C GLN A 408 7.08 -10.74 32.93
N GLN A 409 6.83 -11.27 31.72
CA GLN A 409 7.13 -10.60 30.48
C GLN A 409 6.11 -9.48 30.26
N GLN A 410 6.60 -8.32 29.80
CA GLN A 410 5.81 -7.20 29.37
C GLN A 410 6.29 -6.68 28.01
N PRO A 411 5.42 -6.05 27.21
CA PRO A 411 5.80 -5.45 25.95
C PRO A 411 6.95 -4.44 26.10
N GLN A 412 7.89 -4.51 25.16
CA GLN A 412 9.04 -3.62 25.08
C GLN A 412 8.89 -2.70 23.87
N PRO A 413 9.37 -1.44 23.91
CA PRO A 413 9.25 -0.50 22.79
C PRO A 413 9.84 -1.04 21.49
N GLU A 414 10.90 -1.85 21.56
CA GLU A 414 11.58 -2.50 20.42
C GLU A 414 10.65 -3.45 19.67
N TRP A 415 9.61 -3.98 20.31
CA TRP A 415 8.65 -4.88 19.69
C TRP A 415 7.86 -4.22 18.57
N LEU A 416 7.70 -2.89 18.59
CA LEU A 416 7.10 -2.14 17.48
C LEU A 416 7.88 -2.25 16.17
N ASN A 417 9.20 -2.51 16.24
CA ASN A 417 10.04 -2.73 15.07
C ASN A 417 10.02 -4.19 14.56
N VAL A 418 9.50 -5.10 15.38
CA VAL A 418 9.48 -6.55 15.10
C VAL A 418 8.16 -6.95 14.47
N VAL A 419 7.05 -6.37 14.93
CA VAL A 419 5.71 -6.73 14.45
C VAL A 419 5.39 -6.11 13.10
N THR A 420 4.73 -6.87 12.26
CA THR A 420 4.31 -6.46 10.92
C THR A 420 2.79 -6.34 10.79
N THR A 421 2.01 -6.94 11.71
CA THR A 421 0.55 -6.88 11.65
C THR A 421 0.00 -5.63 12.33
N ALA A 422 -1.05 -5.06 11.73
CA ALA A 422 -1.74 -3.91 12.32
C ALA A 422 -2.35 -4.21 13.69
N LYS A 423 -2.82 -5.44 13.92
CA LYS A 423 -3.39 -5.88 15.20
C LYS A 423 -2.34 -5.83 16.30
N ALA A 424 -1.15 -6.39 16.07
CA ALA A 424 -0.05 -6.34 17.02
C ALA A 424 0.43 -4.91 17.27
N GLN A 425 0.61 -4.11 16.21
CA GLN A 425 0.99 -2.70 16.32
C GLN A 425 -0.02 -1.88 17.12
N SER A 426 -1.32 -2.06 16.85
CA SER A 426 -2.40 -1.38 17.58
C SER A 426 -2.44 -1.77 19.05
N ALA A 427 -2.29 -3.06 19.36
CA ALA A 427 -2.25 -3.58 20.73
C ALA A 427 -1.05 -3.00 21.51
N LEU A 428 0.14 -3.04 20.92
CA LEU A 428 1.35 -2.47 21.52
C LEU A 428 1.23 -0.97 21.76
N ASN A 429 0.74 -0.21 20.78
CA ASN A 429 0.52 1.22 20.93
C ASN A 429 -0.50 1.54 22.04
N THR A 430 -1.56 0.74 22.13
CA THR A 430 -2.57 0.89 23.20
C THR A 430 -1.97 0.61 24.57
N PHE A 431 -1.15 -0.44 24.68
CA PHE A 431 -0.43 -0.78 25.92
C PHE A 431 0.48 0.36 26.35
N PHE A 432 1.35 0.88 25.47
CA PHE A 432 2.27 1.96 25.81
C PHE A 432 1.56 3.26 26.18
N ARG A 433 0.49 3.64 25.47
CA ARG A 433 -0.34 4.80 25.85
C ARG A 433 -0.99 4.64 27.21
N LYS A 434 -1.48 3.45 27.54
CA LYS A 434 -2.04 3.16 28.85
C LYS A 434 -0.99 3.30 29.93
N GLN A 435 0.21 2.79 29.67
CA GLN A 435 1.37 2.92 30.56
C GLN A 435 1.79 4.39 30.75
N GLU A 436 1.90 5.16 29.65
CA GLU A 436 2.20 6.60 29.70
C GLU A 436 1.17 7.37 30.52
N ARG A 437 -0.11 7.16 30.30
CA ARG A 437 -1.19 7.79 31.10
C ARG A 437 -1.12 7.42 32.57
N GLN A 438 -0.73 6.20 32.91
CA GLN A 438 -0.52 5.79 34.29
C GLN A 438 0.66 6.51 34.90
N GLN A 439 1.77 6.63 34.18
CA GLN A 439 2.96 7.36 34.61
C GLN A 439 2.68 8.86 34.77
N GLU A 440 1.92 9.48 33.87
CA GLU A 440 1.48 10.85 33.94
C GLU A 440 0.64 11.09 35.24
N ARG A 441 -0.36 10.25 35.49
CA ARG A 441 -1.21 10.35 36.68
C ARG A 441 -0.40 10.16 37.98
N LEU A 442 0.57 9.24 37.98
CA LEU A 442 1.45 9.02 39.10
C LEU A 442 2.35 10.25 39.36
N GLY A 443 2.92 10.81 38.30
CA GLY A 443 3.75 12.01 38.38
C GLY A 443 2.98 13.24 38.81
N GLU A 444 1.76 13.42 38.30
CA GLU A 444 0.85 14.49 38.76
C GLU A 444 0.57 14.40 40.23
N ARG A 445 0.23 13.23 40.77
CA ARG A 445 0.01 13.01 42.20
C ARG A 445 1.29 13.28 43.01
N ARG A 446 2.43 12.74 42.57
CA ARG A 446 3.73 12.96 43.26
C ARG A 446 4.11 14.44 43.30
N LEU A 447 3.88 15.18 42.19
CA LEU A 447 4.13 16.62 42.15
C LEU A 447 3.18 17.38 43.07
N ALA A 448 1.90 17.08 43.05
CA ALA A 448 0.91 17.71 43.93
C ALA A 448 1.25 17.49 45.41
N ASP A 449 1.63 16.28 45.80
CA ASP A 449 2.02 15.95 47.17
C ASP A 449 3.32 16.67 47.57
N ALA A 450 4.29 16.78 46.68
CA ALA A 450 5.52 17.54 46.90
C ALA A 450 5.25 19.04 47.06
N LEU A 451 4.36 19.63 46.27
CA LEU A 451 3.95 21.03 46.40
C LEU A 451 3.18 21.30 47.69
N ARG A 452 2.30 20.38 48.14
CA ARG A 452 1.63 20.43 49.45
C ARG A 452 2.63 20.35 50.58
N THR A 453 3.64 19.50 50.48
CA THR A 453 4.71 19.41 51.49
C THR A 453 5.51 20.71 51.62
N LEU A 454 5.62 21.48 50.53
CA LEU A 454 6.21 22.81 50.51
C LEU A 454 5.26 23.91 50.99
N GLN A 455 4.04 23.56 51.48
CA GLN A 455 2.99 24.47 51.96
C GLN A 455 2.56 25.52 50.91
N LEU A 456 2.62 25.20 49.63
CA LEU A 456 2.12 26.04 48.53
C LEU A 456 0.58 25.99 48.52
N PRO A 457 -0.11 27.14 48.37
CA PRO A 457 -1.55 27.16 48.14
C PRO A 457 -1.89 26.47 46.79
N GLU A 458 -3.01 25.75 46.71
CA GLU A 458 -3.42 25.04 45.48
C GLU A 458 -3.55 25.97 44.26
N GLU A 459 -3.93 27.24 44.47
CA GLU A 459 -4.00 28.28 43.44
C GLU A 459 -2.63 28.54 42.76
N GLN A 460 -1.52 28.21 43.43
CA GLN A 460 -0.18 28.40 42.87
C GLN A 460 0.40 27.15 42.22
N PHE A 461 -0.28 26.00 42.26
CA PHE A 461 0.20 24.74 41.67
C PHE A 461 0.41 24.86 40.17
N GLU A 462 -0.50 25.55 39.50
CA GLU A 462 -0.40 25.82 38.04
C GLU A 462 0.88 26.59 37.69
N SER A 463 1.14 27.70 38.43
CA SER A 463 2.33 28.51 38.19
C SER A 463 3.63 27.79 38.55
N ALA A 464 3.61 26.95 39.56
CA ALA A 464 4.74 26.11 39.96
C ALA A 464 5.04 25.05 38.89
N THR A 465 4.01 24.39 38.39
CA THR A 465 4.13 23.42 37.26
C THR A 465 4.70 24.08 36.04
N GLN A 466 4.23 25.28 35.67
CA GLN A 466 4.75 26.02 34.51
C GLN A 466 6.22 26.42 34.68
N ARG A 467 6.65 26.80 35.88
CA ARG A 467 8.06 27.11 36.19
C ARG A 467 8.95 25.87 36.04
N LEU A 468 8.49 24.72 36.53
CA LEU A 468 9.20 23.44 36.36
C LEU A 468 9.31 23.05 34.91
N GLN A 469 8.21 23.17 34.15
CA GLN A 469 8.18 22.89 32.71
C GLN A 469 9.21 23.75 31.96
N ASN A 470 9.28 25.05 32.27
CA ASN A 470 10.27 25.95 31.69
C ASN A 470 11.70 25.62 32.13
N HIS A 471 11.91 25.24 33.40
CA HIS A 471 13.22 24.86 33.92
C HIS A 471 13.81 23.64 33.25
N TYR A 472 12.95 22.62 32.93
CA TYR A 472 13.35 21.40 32.26
C TYR A 472 13.20 21.48 30.73
N HIS A 473 12.86 22.65 30.15
CA HIS A 473 12.66 22.89 28.73
C HIS A 473 11.64 21.95 28.08
N LEU A 474 10.58 21.59 28.77
CA LEU A 474 9.55 20.69 28.31
C LEU A 474 8.38 21.46 27.70
N VAL A 475 7.95 21.02 26.48
CA VAL A 475 6.87 21.70 25.75
C VAL A 475 5.49 21.29 26.25
N LYS A 476 5.33 20.03 26.63
CA LYS A 476 4.03 19.46 27.07
C LYS A 476 4.04 19.18 28.56
N ARG A 477 2.92 19.55 29.26
CA ARG A 477 2.72 19.28 30.68
C ARG A 477 2.71 17.78 31.02
N GLY A 478 2.07 16.96 30.15
CA GLY A 478 2.05 15.52 30.34
C GLY A 478 3.44 14.89 30.36
N GLU A 479 4.38 15.43 29.59
CA GLU A 479 5.76 14.96 29.60
C GLU A 479 6.48 15.24 30.92
N LEU A 480 6.25 16.42 31.55
CA LEU A 480 6.76 16.72 32.90
C LEU A 480 6.24 15.68 33.88
N TYR A 481 4.94 15.42 33.89
CA TYR A 481 4.34 14.46 34.80
C TYR A 481 4.88 13.03 34.55
N ARG A 482 5.01 12.63 33.30
CA ARG A 482 5.59 11.34 32.96
C ARG A 482 7.01 11.18 33.50
N GLN A 483 7.88 12.17 33.28
CA GLN A 483 9.27 12.15 33.76
C GLN A 483 9.35 12.13 35.28
N ILE A 484 8.43 12.78 35.98
CA ILE A 484 8.30 12.67 37.43
C ILE A 484 7.76 11.29 37.85
N GLY A 485 6.83 10.74 37.07
CA GLY A 485 6.24 9.42 37.32
C GLY A 485 7.24 8.28 37.27
N VAL A 486 8.20 8.36 36.35
CA VAL A 486 9.30 7.38 36.17
C VAL A 486 10.57 7.74 36.96
N ASP A 487 10.51 8.71 37.88
CA ASP A 487 11.64 9.19 38.69
C ASP A 487 12.83 9.76 37.88
N ALA A 488 12.64 10.09 36.60
CA ALA A 488 13.66 10.75 35.78
C ALA A 488 13.90 12.20 36.28
N ILE A 489 12.84 12.89 36.67
CA ILE A 489 12.91 14.17 37.41
C ILE A 489 12.68 13.91 38.89
N ARG A 490 13.73 14.07 39.66
CA ARG A 490 13.66 13.94 41.12
C ARG A 490 13.10 15.22 41.74
N LEU A 491 12.10 15.06 42.60
CA LEU A 491 11.46 16.19 43.30
C LEU A 491 12.30 16.73 44.48
N GLN A 492 13.52 16.16 44.71
CA GLN A 492 14.48 16.66 45.67
C GLN A 492 15.09 17.97 45.12
N GLY A 493 14.98 19.08 45.89
CA GLY A 493 15.46 20.39 45.43
C GLY A 493 14.37 21.26 44.75
N LEU A 494 13.13 20.81 44.73
CA LEU A 494 12.00 21.57 44.16
C LEU A 494 11.90 23.01 44.70
N LYS A 495 12.23 23.21 46.01
CA LYS A 495 12.23 24.50 46.66
C LYS A 495 13.25 25.48 46.05
N GLU A 496 14.40 25.02 45.63
CA GLU A 496 15.46 25.83 45.02
C GLU A 496 15.11 26.25 43.59
N ILE A 497 14.39 25.38 42.84
CA ILE A 497 13.93 25.67 41.51
C ILE A 497 12.75 26.64 41.52
N LEU A 498 11.81 26.43 42.42
CA LEU A 498 10.61 27.27 42.53
C LEU A 498 10.90 28.62 43.20
N PHE A 499 11.85 28.66 44.12
CA PHE A 499 12.24 29.83 44.90
C PHE A 499 13.77 30.04 44.82
N PRO A 500 14.32 30.43 43.70
CA PRO A 500 15.73 30.67 43.55
C PRO A 500 16.13 31.78 44.54
N LYS A 501 17.09 31.50 45.41
CA LYS A 501 17.62 32.50 46.34
C LYS A 501 18.14 33.67 45.50
N GLN A 502 17.48 34.83 45.62
CA GLN A 502 18.01 36.05 45.01
C GLN A 502 19.43 36.25 45.56
N SER A 503 20.39 36.21 44.66
CA SER A 503 21.79 36.50 45.01
C SER A 503 21.86 37.88 45.63
N LEU A 504 22.38 38.00 46.85
CA LEU A 504 22.59 39.26 47.56
C LEU A 504 23.50 40.23 46.77
N TRP A 505 24.11 39.79 45.68
CA TRP A 505 24.96 40.59 44.81
C TRP A 505 24.18 41.53 43.87
N SER A 506 22.92 41.35 43.64
CA SER A 506 22.10 42.26 42.82
C SER A 506 21.68 43.55 43.56
N ARG A 507 21.88 43.59 44.90
CA ARG A 507 21.60 44.77 45.73
C ARG A 507 22.74 45.82 45.77
N PHE A 508 23.90 45.52 45.21
CA PHE A 508 25.09 46.38 45.27
C PHE A 508 25.59 46.81 43.88
N ASN A 509 24.70 47.07 42.95
CA ASN A 509 25.08 47.71 41.68
C ASN A 509 24.47 49.11 41.61
N PRO A 510 25.24 50.19 41.96
CA PRO A 510 24.70 51.56 42.08
C PRO A 510 24.40 52.25 40.74
N TRP A 511 24.51 51.52 39.58
CA TRP A 511 24.41 52.14 38.28
C TRP A 511 23.33 51.52 37.36
N SER A 512 22.25 51.01 37.89
CA SER A 512 21.07 50.68 37.08
C SER A 512 19.90 51.57 37.47
N SER A 513 19.71 52.64 36.73
CA SER A 513 18.51 53.47 36.77
C SER A 513 17.29 52.64 36.30
N PRO A 514 16.14 52.77 36.96
CA PRO A 514 14.95 52.01 36.54
C PRO A 514 14.36 52.64 35.26
N GLN A 515 14.39 51.92 34.17
CA GLN A 515 13.54 52.21 33.02
C GLN A 515 12.09 51.83 33.37
N LYS A 516 11.22 52.82 33.32
CA LYS A 516 9.77 52.66 33.39
C LYS A 516 9.27 51.90 32.17
N PRO A 517 8.26 51.06 32.28
CA PRO A 517 7.63 50.42 31.11
C PRO A 517 6.86 51.45 30.30
N ASP A 518 7.19 51.57 29.05
CA ASP A 518 6.43 52.36 28.06
C ASP A 518 5.11 51.61 27.73
N GLU A 519 4.01 52.32 27.96
CA GLU A 519 2.69 51.97 27.50
C GLU A 519 2.65 52.01 25.96
N ALA A 520 2.41 50.91 25.29
CA ALA A 520 2.15 50.84 23.87
C ALA A 520 0.74 51.37 23.59
N LYS A 521 0.67 52.56 22.96
CA LYS A 521 -0.57 53.05 22.30
C LYS A 521 -0.74 52.41 20.94
N PRO A 522 -1.98 52.17 20.50
CA PRO A 522 -2.27 51.52 19.24
C PRO A 522 -2.01 52.47 18.08
N ALA A 523 -1.31 51.97 17.06
CA ALA A 523 -1.08 52.70 15.82
C ALA A 523 -2.26 52.55 14.88
N ASP A 524 -2.72 53.71 14.46
CA ASP A 524 -3.85 53.99 13.58
C ASP A 524 -3.51 53.64 12.14
N SER A 525 -4.55 53.13 11.48
CA SER A 525 -4.59 52.81 10.06
C SER A 525 -4.46 54.04 9.19
N LYS A 526 -3.53 54.09 8.24
CA LYS A 526 -3.64 54.92 7.06
C LYS A 526 -3.35 54.14 5.79
N GLN A 527 -4.42 53.90 5.03
CA GLN A 527 -4.38 53.61 3.62
C GLN A 527 -3.82 54.81 2.84
N PRO A 528 -3.09 54.62 1.77
CA PRO A 528 -3.07 55.55 0.64
C PRO A 528 -3.95 55.06 -0.50
N LYS A 529 -4.72 56.01 -0.99
CA LYS A 529 -5.63 55.92 -2.12
C LYS A 529 -4.89 55.79 -3.46
N THR A 530 -5.43 54.95 -4.25
CA THR A 530 -5.64 54.93 -5.72
C THR A 530 -4.93 55.96 -6.56
N ASP A 531 -4.30 55.49 -7.61
CA ASP A 531 -4.40 56.07 -8.93
C ASP A 531 -4.51 54.99 -10.03
N ASP A 532 -5.58 55.12 -10.80
CA ASP A 532 -5.93 54.35 -11.97
C ASP A 532 -4.90 54.46 -13.08
N LYS A 533 -4.47 53.34 -13.66
CA LYS A 533 -4.16 53.25 -15.08
C LYS A 533 -4.55 51.90 -15.63
N LYS A 534 -5.60 51.91 -16.47
CA LYS A 534 -5.98 50.86 -17.38
C LYS A 534 -4.80 50.33 -18.17
N ALA A 535 -4.56 49.03 -18.13
CA ALA A 535 -3.83 48.34 -19.15
C ALA A 535 -4.54 46.98 -19.40
N ALA A 536 -4.73 46.75 -20.67
CA ALA A 536 -5.54 45.77 -21.36
C ALA A 536 -5.43 44.31 -20.83
N ASP A 537 -6.58 43.74 -20.84
CA ASP A 537 -6.90 42.30 -20.70
C ASP A 537 -6.10 41.48 -21.74
N LYS A 538 -5.13 40.67 -21.25
CA LYS A 538 -4.58 39.56 -22.00
C LYS A 538 -5.18 38.28 -21.41
N PRO A 539 -5.63 37.32 -22.23
CA PRO A 539 -6.29 36.12 -21.74
C PRO A 539 -5.30 35.32 -20.90
N LYS A 540 -5.70 34.96 -19.68
CA LYS A 540 -4.99 34.02 -18.80
C LYS A 540 -4.94 32.66 -19.50
N THR A 541 -3.83 32.36 -20.14
CA THR A 541 -3.43 31.01 -20.52
C THR A 541 -3.43 30.17 -19.25
N LYS A 542 -4.24 29.14 -19.20
CA LYS A 542 -4.16 28.09 -18.19
C LYS A 542 -2.76 27.48 -18.30
N THR A 543 -1.86 27.81 -17.40
CA THR A 543 -0.55 27.17 -17.27
C THR A 543 -0.80 25.70 -16.98
N SER A 544 -0.48 24.84 -17.94
CA SER A 544 -0.40 23.40 -17.72
C SER A 544 0.67 23.17 -16.64
N LYS A 545 0.39 22.35 -15.64
CA LYS A 545 1.37 21.95 -14.61
C LYS A 545 2.31 20.88 -15.19
N HIS A 546 2.93 21.19 -16.32
CA HIS A 546 3.94 20.36 -16.95
C HIS A 546 5.27 21.07 -16.83
N ILE A 547 6.29 20.36 -16.35
CA ILE A 547 7.65 20.87 -16.15
C ILE A 547 8.55 20.09 -17.10
N VAL A 548 9.29 20.82 -17.90
CA VAL A 548 10.37 20.25 -18.72
C VAL A 548 11.67 20.48 -17.97
N LEU A 549 12.36 19.41 -17.59
CA LEU A 549 13.66 19.47 -16.94
C LEU A 549 14.73 19.72 -17.99
N THR A 550 15.39 20.86 -17.87
CA THR A 550 16.52 21.28 -18.71
C THR A 550 17.78 21.41 -17.85
N ASP A 551 18.95 21.41 -18.45
CA ASP A 551 20.22 21.61 -17.71
C ASP A 551 20.25 22.92 -16.90
N GLU A 552 19.46 23.92 -17.31
CA GLU A 552 19.38 25.22 -16.64
C GLU A 552 18.52 25.16 -15.36
N ASN A 553 17.36 24.42 -15.39
CA ASN A 553 16.43 24.41 -14.28
C ASN A 553 16.58 23.19 -13.33
N LEU A 554 17.51 22.27 -13.64
CA LEU A 554 17.87 21.17 -12.74
C LEU A 554 18.34 21.65 -11.35
N LYS A 555 18.83 22.88 -11.24
CA LYS A 555 19.26 23.50 -9.97
C LYS A 555 18.08 23.94 -9.10
N ASP A 556 16.91 24.14 -9.70
CA ASP A 556 15.69 24.62 -9.03
C ASP A 556 14.80 23.48 -8.54
N VAL A 557 15.14 22.25 -8.88
CA VAL A 557 14.43 21.03 -8.48
C VAL A 557 15.33 20.15 -7.62
N ILE A 558 14.72 19.27 -6.84
CA ILE A 558 15.42 18.30 -6.00
C ILE A 558 15.19 16.92 -6.61
N LEU A 559 16.28 16.31 -7.12
CA LEU A 559 16.25 14.89 -7.48
C LEU A 559 16.37 14.07 -6.20
N GLU A 560 15.34 13.31 -5.90
CA GLU A 560 15.23 12.63 -4.62
C GLU A 560 16.22 11.49 -4.45
N PRO A 561 16.93 11.43 -3.29
CA PRO A 561 17.97 10.43 -3.05
C PRO A 561 17.42 9.01 -2.90
N CYS A 562 16.13 8.85 -2.59
CA CYS A 562 15.48 7.53 -2.44
C CYS A 562 15.36 6.75 -3.75
N CYS A 563 15.46 7.42 -4.92
CA CYS A 563 15.28 6.77 -6.21
C CYS A 563 16.19 7.33 -7.31
N LYS A 564 16.91 8.42 -7.06
CA LYS A 564 17.93 9.03 -7.93
C LYS A 564 17.57 8.97 -9.42
N PRO A 565 16.49 9.64 -9.86
CA PRO A 565 16.06 9.55 -11.26
C PRO A 565 17.09 10.22 -12.19
N ILE A 566 17.30 9.61 -13.36
CA ILE A 566 18.21 10.10 -14.40
C ILE A 566 17.44 10.47 -15.67
N PRO A 567 18.02 11.28 -16.58
CA PRO A 567 17.40 11.64 -17.85
C PRO A 567 16.92 10.40 -18.63
N GLY A 568 15.67 10.45 -19.11
CA GLY A 568 15.01 9.36 -19.78
C GLY A 568 14.23 8.39 -18.85
N ASP A 569 14.36 8.53 -17.54
CA ASP A 569 13.46 7.84 -16.61
C ASP A 569 12.07 8.48 -16.62
N GLU A 570 11.04 7.67 -16.41
CA GLU A 570 9.69 8.18 -16.16
C GLU A 570 9.64 8.81 -14.78
N VAL A 571 9.39 10.12 -14.73
CA VAL A 571 9.45 10.89 -13.49
C VAL A 571 8.18 11.65 -13.19
N ILE A 572 7.98 11.94 -11.91
CA ILE A 572 6.87 12.72 -11.40
C ILE A 572 7.38 13.76 -10.41
N GLY A 573 6.84 14.97 -10.45
CA GLY A 573 7.19 16.07 -9.55
C GLY A 573 6.15 16.30 -8.47
N PHE A 574 6.61 16.57 -7.26
CA PHE A 574 5.76 16.98 -6.14
C PHE A 574 6.24 18.33 -5.61
N LYS A 575 5.34 19.30 -5.53
CA LYS A 575 5.66 20.61 -4.98
C LYS A 575 5.42 20.61 -3.48
N ASP A 576 6.44 20.95 -2.70
CA ASP A 576 6.36 21.11 -1.27
C ASP A 576 5.68 22.45 -0.85
N PRO A 577 5.35 22.65 0.44
CA PRO A 577 4.79 23.91 0.94
C PRO A 577 5.70 25.11 0.72
N ASP A 578 7.03 24.91 0.69
CA ASP A 578 8.05 25.96 0.50
C ASP A 578 8.22 26.32 -0.98
N GLY A 579 7.52 25.62 -1.88
CA GLY A 579 7.50 25.90 -3.32
C GLY A 579 8.55 25.17 -4.14
N LYS A 580 9.41 24.33 -3.54
CA LYS A 580 10.38 23.49 -4.22
C LYS A 580 9.71 22.27 -4.84
N ILE A 581 10.28 21.75 -5.92
CA ILE A 581 9.77 20.61 -6.65
C ILE A 581 10.70 19.42 -6.45
N HIS A 582 10.16 18.38 -5.88
CA HIS A 582 10.83 17.12 -5.61
C HIS A 582 10.53 16.15 -6.75
N ILE A 583 11.55 15.67 -7.44
CA ILE A 583 11.45 14.77 -8.57
C ILE A 583 11.75 13.34 -8.12
N HIS A 584 10.80 12.47 -8.34
CA HIS A 584 10.94 11.04 -8.09
C HIS A 584 10.82 10.24 -9.38
N TYR A 585 11.44 9.08 -9.41
CA TYR A 585 11.12 8.04 -10.36
C TYR A 585 9.65 7.61 -10.19
N MET A 586 8.93 7.43 -11.29
CA MET A 586 7.47 7.19 -11.29
C MET A 586 7.05 6.00 -10.40
N ASN A 587 7.88 4.95 -10.35
CA ASN A 587 7.64 3.72 -9.58
C ASN A 587 8.36 3.69 -8.23
N CYS A 588 8.84 4.82 -7.75
CA CYS A 588 9.45 4.90 -6.42
C CYS A 588 8.37 4.69 -5.34
N PRO A 589 8.60 3.84 -4.32
CA PRO A 589 7.64 3.62 -3.24
C PRO A 589 7.22 4.91 -2.51
N VAL A 590 8.13 5.89 -2.43
CA VAL A 590 7.82 7.21 -1.86
C VAL A 590 6.92 8.00 -2.80
N ALA A 591 7.20 8.02 -4.11
CA ALA A 591 6.35 8.68 -5.11
C ALA A 591 4.95 8.06 -5.14
N GLU A 592 4.87 6.76 -5.04
CA GLU A 592 3.61 6.03 -4.96
C GLU A 592 2.76 6.47 -3.76
N ARG A 593 3.38 6.62 -2.60
CA ARG A 593 2.73 7.15 -1.41
C ARG A 593 2.29 8.61 -1.61
N LEU A 594 3.17 9.45 -2.17
CA LEU A 594 2.89 10.86 -2.40
C LEU A 594 1.76 11.08 -3.42
N LYS A 595 1.65 10.26 -4.47
CA LYS A 595 0.54 10.29 -5.43
C LYS A 595 -0.82 10.18 -4.74
N SER A 596 -0.93 9.32 -3.75
CA SER A 596 -2.17 9.11 -2.99
C SER A 596 -2.46 10.21 -1.97
N SER A 597 -1.44 10.99 -1.56
CA SER A 597 -1.54 11.97 -0.46
C SER A 597 -1.56 13.43 -0.93
N TYR A 598 -0.84 13.78 -2.02
CA TYR A 598 -0.57 15.15 -2.44
C TYR A 598 -1.13 15.52 -3.82
N GLY A 599 -2.29 14.99 -4.20
CA GLY A 599 -2.86 15.10 -5.55
C GLY A 599 -2.98 16.49 -6.19
N LYS A 600 -3.00 17.60 -5.40
CA LYS A 600 -3.01 18.97 -5.95
C LYS A 600 -1.61 19.56 -6.21
N SER A 601 -0.58 18.91 -5.69
CA SER A 601 0.82 19.32 -5.79
C SER A 601 1.63 18.48 -6.78
N ILE A 602 0.95 17.64 -7.57
CA ILE A 602 1.55 16.78 -8.59
C ILE A 602 1.80 17.59 -9.86
N TYR A 603 2.97 17.39 -10.45
CA TYR A 603 3.40 17.96 -11.73
C TYR A 603 3.80 16.82 -12.67
N SER A 604 3.30 16.86 -13.89
CA SER A 604 3.85 16.06 -14.98
C SER A 604 5.24 16.60 -15.32
N VAL A 605 6.20 15.70 -15.45
CA VAL A 605 7.61 16.09 -15.67
C VAL A 605 8.15 15.31 -16.87
N SER A 606 8.87 16.00 -17.74
CA SER A 606 9.62 15.37 -18.83
C SER A 606 11.07 15.89 -18.85
N TRP A 607 11.96 15.09 -19.41
CA TRP A 607 13.36 15.44 -19.56
C TRP A 607 13.60 16.07 -20.93
N ASP A 608 14.32 17.19 -20.94
CA ASP A 608 14.91 17.82 -22.13
C ASP A 608 16.30 18.28 -21.74
N THR A 609 17.19 17.33 -21.46
CA THR A 609 18.57 17.58 -21.02
C THR A 609 19.55 17.16 -22.11
N HIS A 610 20.55 18.02 -22.35
CA HIS A 610 21.64 17.76 -23.26
C HIS A 610 22.84 17.23 -22.45
N ARG A 611 23.09 15.95 -22.43
CA ARG A 611 24.22 15.12 -21.90
C ARG A 611 25.44 15.83 -21.22
N MET A 612 25.19 16.94 -20.50
CA MET A 612 26.25 17.68 -19.82
C MET A 612 26.52 17.22 -18.39
N THR A 613 25.52 16.53 -17.78
CA THR A 613 25.58 16.09 -16.39
C THR A 613 25.71 14.57 -16.33
N GLN A 614 26.57 14.08 -15.45
CA GLN A 614 26.75 12.65 -15.18
C GLN A 614 26.02 12.26 -13.90
N TYR A 615 25.36 11.11 -13.94
CA TYR A 615 24.55 10.56 -12.85
C TYR A 615 25.18 9.25 -12.38
N LYS A 616 25.23 9.07 -11.06
CA LYS A 616 25.80 7.88 -10.44
C LYS A 616 24.76 6.78 -10.30
N GLU A 617 25.02 5.63 -10.92
CA GLU A 617 24.11 4.49 -10.95
C GLU A 617 24.76 3.23 -10.43
N LYS A 618 23.93 2.32 -9.88
CA LYS A 618 24.37 1.03 -9.31
C LYS A 618 23.79 -0.11 -10.13
N LEU A 619 24.68 -1.05 -10.48
CA LEU A 619 24.32 -2.31 -11.12
C LEU A 619 24.69 -3.47 -10.20
N GLU A 620 23.79 -4.44 -10.04
CA GLU A 620 24.09 -5.76 -9.47
C GLU A 620 24.15 -6.79 -10.59
N MET A 621 25.17 -7.66 -10.51
CA MET A 621 25.43 -8.67 -11.52
C MET A 621 25.69 -10.01 -10.84
N GLU A 622 25.20 -11.07 -11.45
CA GLU A 622 25.44 -12.45 -11.04
C GLU A 622 25.77 -13.30 -12.26
N GLY A 623 26.64 -14.28 -12.08
CA GLY A 623 27.01 -15.17 -13.18
C GLY A 623 28.00 -16.25 -12.73
N ILE A 624 28.59 -16.93 -13.72
CA ILE A 624 29.57 -18.00 -13.51
C ILE A 624 30.95 -17.37 -13.42
N ASP A 625 31.67 -17.67 -12.32
CA ASP A 625 33.05 -17.21 -12.13
C ASP A 625 34.00 -17.92 -13.10
N GLN A 626 34.74 -17.14 -13.85
CA GLN A 626 35.73 -17.63 -14.81
C GLN A 626 36.97 -16.74 -14.81
N PHE A 627 38.11 -17.36 -15.10
CA PHE A 627 39.34 -16.60 -15.24
C PHE A 627 39.26 -15.54 -16.33
N GLY A 628 39.57 -14.29 -16.01
CA GLY A 628 39.54 -13.17 -16.92
C GLY A 628 38.22 -12.41 -17.01
N LEU A 629 37.14 -12.88 -16.36
CA LEU A 629 35.80 -12.25 -16.40
C LEU A 629 35.84 -10.77 -16.00
N LEU A 630 36.58 -10.42 -14.93
CA LEU A 630 36.71 -9.05 -14.49
C LEU A 630 37.36 -8.15 -15.56
N ILE A 631 38.30 -8.65 -16.29
CA ILE A 631 39.00 -7.91 -17.35
C ILE A 631 38.03 -7.65 -18.50
N GLU A 632 37.24 -8.65 -18.89
CA GLU A 632 36.25 -8.53 -19.95
C GLU A 632 35.15 -7.55 -19.55
N MET A 633 34.64 -7.61 -18.33
CA MET A 633 33.65 -6.64 -17.81
C MET A 633 34.19 -5.20 -17.83
N MET A 634 35.43 -5.00 -17.34
CA MET A 634 36.09 -3.70 -17.35
C MET A 634 36.29 -3.16 -18.77
N ARG A 635 36.63 -4.03 -19.70
CA ARG A 635 36.77 -3.66 -21.09
C ARG A 635 35.47 -3.16 -21.70
N VAL A 636 34.39 -3.87 -21.49
CA VAL A 636 33.07 -3.41 -21.95
C VAL A 636 32.71 -2.05 -21.35
N VAL A 637 32.83 -1.87 -20.04
CA VAL A 637 32.44 -0.63 -19.37
C VAL A 637 33.31 0.55 -19.80
N SER A 638 34.66 0.36 -19.77
CA SER A 638 35.62 1.46 -19.92
C SER A 638 36.08 1.69 -21.35
N GLU A 639 36.26 0.60 -22.18
CA GLU A 639 36.78 0.73 -23.55
C GLU A 639 35.63 0.84 -24.58
N GLU A 640 34.53 0.07 -24.43
CA GLU A 640 33.43 0.09 -25.41
C GLU A 640 32.45 1.23 -25.14
N PHE A 641 32.07 1.41 -23.85
CA PHE A 641 31.11 2.44 -23.47
C PHE A 641 31.73 3.74 -22.96
N HIS A 642 33.05 3.79 -22.72
CA HIS A 642 33.77 4.95 -22.21
C HIS A 642 33.23 5.52 -20.90
N LEU A 643 32.67 4.66 -20.02
CA LEU A 643 32.07 5.05 -18.76
C LEU A 643 33.07 5.00 -17.63
N ASN A 644 32.98 5.98 -16.73
CA ASN A 644 33.78 6.00 -15.51
C ASN A 644 33.17 5.12 -14.45
N ILE A 645 34.02 4.25 -13.88
CA ILE A 645 33.67 3.38 -12.76
C ILE A 645 33.98 4.13 -11.47
N HIS A 646 33.02 4.23 -10.58
CA HIS A 646 33.18 4.81 -9.26
C HIS A 646 33.65 3.77 -8.26
N GLU A 647 32.97 2.64 -8.22
CA GLU A 647 33.25 1.56 -7.28
C GLU A 647 32.88 0.21 -7.89
N LEU A 648 33.63 -0.82 -7.54
CA LEU A 648 33.33 -2.20 -7.93
C LEU A 648 33.63 -3.13 -6.77
N HIS A 649 32.61 -3.84 -6.32
CA HIS A 649 32.73 -4.97 -5.43
C HIS A 649 32.41 -6.24 -6.17
N ILE A 650 33.31 -7.21 -6.13
CA ILE A 650 33.09 -8.54 -6.68
C ILE A 650 33.43 -9.58 -5.64
N SER A 651 32.57 -10.56 -5.49
CA SER A 651 32.78 -11.73 -4.65
C SER A 651 32.50 -13.00 -5.44
N ALA A 652 33.36 -13.96 -5.35
CA ALA A 652 33.16 -15.28 -5.99
C ALA A 652 33.13 -16.37 -4.92
N ASN A 653 32.11 -17.22 -4.98
CA ASN A 653 31.95 -18.35 -4.10
C ASN A 653 31.43 -19.57 -4.85
N SER A 654 32.07 -20.71 -4.72
CA SER A 654 31.62 -21.99 -5.30
C SER A 654 31.32 -21.93 -6.81
N GLY A 655 32.11 -21.15 -7.59
CA GLY A 655 31.97 -21.05 -9.05
C GLY A 655 30.90 -20.07 -9.52
N VAL A 656 30.28 -19.32 -8.61
CA VAL A 656 29.35 -18.21 -8.92
C VAL A 656 29.95 -16.92 -8.41
N PHE A 657 29.88 -15.85 -9.24
CA PHE A 657 30.25 -14.51 -8.78
C PHE A 657 29.00 -13.66 -8.56
N SER A 658 29.12 -12.74 -7.61
CA SER A 658 28.21 -11.62 -7.40
C SER A 658 29.03 -10.33 -7.42
N ALA A 659 28.61 -9.37 -8.22
CA ALA A 659 29.29 -8.08 -8.34
C ALA A 659 28.32 -6.93 -8.20
N ARG A 660 28.81 -5.87 -7.54
CA ARG A 660 28.13 -4.56 -7.47
C ARG A 660 29.03 -3.52 -8.12
N LEU A 661 28.53 -2.89 -9.16
CA LEU A 661 29.24 -1.92 -9.97
C LEU A 661 28.55 -0.55 -9.87
N GLU A 662 29.27 0.49 -9.44
CA GLU A 662 28.83 1.86 -9.46
C GLU A 662 29.53 2.61 -10.60
N ILE A 663 28.74 3.21 -11.49
CA ILE A 663 29.19 3.90 -12.69
C ILE A 663 28.56 5.26 -12.84
N TYR A 664 29.19 6.10 -13.67
CA TYR A 664 28.62 7.38 -14.09
C TYR A 664 28.06 7.26 -15.51
N VAL A 665 26.77 7.58 -15.67
CA VAL A 665 26.05 7.59 -16.96
C VAL A 665 25.40 8.95 -17.21
N HIS A 666 25.07 9.25 -18.47
CA HIS A 666 24.41 10.51 -18.82
C HIS A 666 22.90 10.37 -18.88
N ASP A 667 22.40 9.23 -19.31
CA ASP A 667 20.97 8.97 -19.45
C ASP A 667 20.63 7.48 -19.33
N LYS A 668 19.33 7.20 -19.27
CA LYS A 668 18.77 5.83 -19.21
C LYS A 668 19.16 5.02 -20.45
N ALA A 669 19.20 5.62 -21.64
CA ALA A 669 19.50 4.88 -22.87
C ALA A 669 20.93 4.34 -22.88
N GLU A 670 21.88 5.13 -22.38
CA GLU A 670 23.29 4.72 -22.22
C GLU A 670 23.42 3.58 -21.18
N LEU A 671 22.73 3.72 -20.02
CA LEU A 671 22.70 2.70 -18.98
C LEU A 671 22.16 1.36 -19.50
N TYR A 672 21.02 1.37 -20.19
CA TYR A 672 20.40 0.14 -20.68
C TYR A 672 21.20 -0.52 -21.84
N LYS A 673 21.87 0.27 -22.69
CA LYS A 673 22.82 -0.28 -23.68
C LYS A 673 23.97 -1.02 -23.02
N LEU A 674 24.50 -0.47 -21.91
CA LEU A 674 25.52 -1.16 -21.13
C LEU A 674 24.99 -2.44 -20.47
N ILE A 675 23.81 -2.38 -19.86
CA ILE A 675 23.14 -3.56 -19.27
C ILE A 675 22.99 -4.66 -20.33
N ASP A 676 22.53 -4.33 -21.52
CA ASP A 676 22.34 -5.29 -22.61
C ASP A 676 23.67 -5.84 -23.14
N ALA A 677 24.74 -5.04 -23.17
CA ALA A 677 26.05 -5.51 -23.56
C ALA A 677 26.62 -6.49 -22.50
N LEU A 678 26.50 -6.15 -21.23
CA LEU A 678 26.93 -7.02 -20.12
C LEU A 678 26.13 -8.33 -20.09
N LYS A 679 24.82 -8.29 -20.34
CA LYS A 679 23.97 -9.50 -20.41
C LYS A 679 24.34 -10.44 -21.58
N LYS A 680 24.91 -9.90 -22.66
CA LYS A 680 25.36 -10.72 -23.81
C LYS A 680 26.66 -11.47 -23.54
N MET A 681 27.38 -11.14 -22.48
CA MET A 681 28.57 -11.87 -22.07
C MET A 681 28.19 -13.27 -21.59
N HIS A 682 28.85 -14.28 -22.11
CA HIS A 682 28.48 -15.70 -21.93
C HIS A 682 28.37 -16.14 -20.46
N ASN A 683 29.13 -15.51 -19.59
CA ASN A 683 29.25 -15.91 -18.17
C ASN A 683 28.39 -15.05 -17.22
N ILE A 684 27.68 -14.03 -17.70
CA ILE A 684 26.79 -13.17 -16.91
C ILE A 684 25.35 -13.66 -17.07
N GLN A 685 24.72 -14.05 -15.96
CA GLN A 685 23.34 -14.53 -15.95
C GLN A 685 22.34 -13.42 -15.68
N SER A 686 22.70 -12.47 -14.86
CA SER A 686 21.81 -11.34 -14.54
C SER A 686 22.58 -10.04 -14.38
N VAL A 687 21.98 -8.94 -14.89
CA VAL A 687 22.43 -7.56 -14.65
C VAL A 687 21.21 -6.74 -14.33
N LYS A 688 21.22 -6.03 -13.20
CA LYS A 688 20.09 -5.27 -12.69
C LYS A 688 20.53 -3.90 -12.23
N ARG A 689 19.74 -2.86 -12.54
CA ARG A 689 19.85 -1.56 -11.89
C ARG A 689 19.26 -1.66 -10.48
N VAL A 690 19.93 -1.13 -9.48
CA VAL A 690 19.52 -1.15 -8.08
C VAL A 690 19.31 0.28 -7.60
N PHE A 691 18.20 0.52 -6.94
CA PHE A 691 17.90 1.76 -6.24
C PHE A 691 18.23 1.58 -4.76
N ASP A 692 18.83 2.59 -4.13
CA ASP A 692 19.24 2.56 -2.71
C ASP A 692 18.06 2.49 -1.76
#